data_db1e6f70d44f2cf39338bf4a8fabf242
#
_entry.id   db1e6f70d44f2cf39338bf4a8fabf242
#
_cell.length_a   1.000
_cell.length_b   1.000
_cell.length_c   1.000
_cell.angle_alpha   90.00
_cell.angle_beta   90.00
_cell.angle_gamma   90.00
#
_symmetry.space_group_name_H-M   'P 1'
#
loop_
_entity.id
_entity.type
_entity.pdbx_description
1 polymer ?
#
loop_
_entity_poly.entity_id
_entity_poly.type
_entity_poly.pdbx_seq_one_letter_code
_entity_poly.pdbx_strand_id
1 'polypeptide(L)'
;MRALRRSPGFTAIAAGTLALGIGVNTAVFTVAKAALFSGFPMVEANDRLLYLSNSNGCCVSYPDFEDWRAQARSFEGMAIVHGASRIVSDPGGFAETYDVTEVSAETFKLTGRQPVLGRDFSTADEIPGAPAVAILSYEFWVRRFAKDPATIGRTVRMNGEPAAVIGVMPQGFSFPQKQDLWVPLVKTAEVMRRDNRGQWFAFGRLKKDATIESARAEMETVGRRLGAAYPATNQGRNLVPVVQTFRDFFILQSETPVYWVMWGAVGFVLLIACANLANLMLARAAGRSGEISVRIALGAGRWRIIRLILLESVVLSALGALLGWWLANWSVRVYALADRGPGRSSWRILDYSMDDRVLWYLAAISIGTAVLFGLAPALRLSRLDINSRLKDGSRGAIGGQRGKRLSSLLVTAETALALVLLTGAGLMIRSFWNLYTEDLGVKTSNLLTLSFHLPVAKYPGAEARSAFYDRVQQNLQAIPGVESVALSRGLPAFGGAKLTFELPGEPALDDQHRRAVGGIVVGPDYFKTVGLAVLSGRDFNDRDGASSLPVAIVSERFATELWPEREVLGKRLRVFLRNSPGPWLTVVGVVSDIPRNYDHPETKELVYLPYRQRLSGDPDAWVEGNVIARTRVPPVSLTAAFRHGMQQLDSDLPIFGPLTLDQRLEAYYWTSGLDSALFFIFACVALLLAAVGLYAVVAHSVSQRTREIGVRMAMGAMPRDIIYLIFKEGLLPSGIGLVAGAASSLGLSRILKSQLVQVATADPVVLAVASAVLVVAAMLGCWVPARRAVRVDPVVALRHE
;
A
#
# COMPACT_ATOMS: atom_id res chain seq x y z
N MET A 1 -13.81 41.48 4.01
CA MET A 1 -13.45 41.37 5.44
C MET A 1 -14.59 41.74 6.40
N ARG A 2 -15.16 42.96 6.38
CA ARG A 2 -16.26 43.35 7.30
C ARG A 2 -17.51 42.44 7.18
N ALA A 3 -17.88 42.01 5.97
CA ALA A 3 -19.03 41.14 5.71
C ALA A 3 -18.87 39.71 6.28
N LEU A 4 -17.67 39.20 6.33
CA LEU A 4 -17.37 37.84 6.89
C LEU A 4 -17.36 37.88 8.43
N ARG A 5 -16.90 38.97 9.02
CA ARG A 5 -16.95 39.21 10.49
C ARG A 5 -18.37 39.35 11.04
N ARG A 6 -19.31 39.85 10.22
CA ARG A 6 -20.73 40.00 10.61
C ARG A 6 -21.53 38.70 10.62
N SER A 7 -21.01 37.62 10.03
CA SER A 7 -21.65 36.28 10.00
C SER A 7 -20.64 35.20 10.39
N PRO A 8 -20.24 35.10 11.67
CA PRO A 8 -19.17 34.21 12.11
C PRO A 8 -19.52 32.74 11.91
N GLY A 9 -20.77 32.31 12.14
CA GLY A 9 -21.23 30.96 11.94
C GLY A 9 -21.12 30.48 10.47
N PHE A 10 -21.53 31.34 9.52
CA PHE A 10 -21.34 31.04 8.09
C PHE A 10 -19.86 30.91 7.74
N THR A 11 -19.03 31.84 8.21
CA THR A 11 -17.58 31.83 7.90
C THR A 11 -16.91 30.58 8.47
N ALA A 12 -17.28 30.17 9.69
CA ALA A 12 -16.75 28.96 10.32
C ALA A 12 -17.14 27.69 9.55
N ILE A 13 -18.43 27.54 9.19
CA ILE A 13 -18.92 26.37 8.40
C ILE A 13 -18.24 26.34 7.03
N ALA A 14 -18.18 27.46 6.32
CA ALA A 14 -17.57 27.56 5.01
C ALA A 14 -16.06 27.26 5.05
N ALA A 15 -15.33 27.85 5.99
CA ALA A 15 -13.90 27.60 6.15
C ALA A 15 -13.63 26.15 6.60
N GLY A 16 -14.44 25.59 7.50
CA GLY A 16 -14.32 24.19 7.93
C GLY A 16 -14.60 23.19 6.79
N THR A 17 -15.64 23.44 5.99
CA THR A 17 -15.95 22.63 4.80
C THR A 17 -14.78 22.63 3.79
N LEU A 18 -14.22 23.82 3.51
CA LEU A 18 -13.07 23.96 2.63
C LEU A 18 -11.81 23.35 3.24
N ALA A 19 -11.59 23.52 4.54
CA ALA A 19 -10.44 22.93 5.23
C ALA A 19 -10.44 21.39 5.14
N LEU A 20 -11.60 20.76 5.31
CA LEU A 20 -11.75 19.32 5.13
C LEU A 20 -11.50 18.93 3.67
N GLY A 21 -12.16 19.56 2.70
CA GLY A 21 -12.02 19.23 1.29
C GLY A 21 -10.60 19.42 0.75
N ILE A 22 -9.98 20.59 1.04
CA ILE A 22 -8.62 20.93 0.60
C ILE A 22 -7.59 20.12 1.40
N GLY A 23 -7.76 19.98 2.72
CA GLY A 23 -6.81 19.30 3.60
C GLY A 23 -6.68 17.81 3.30
N VAL A 24 -7.81 17.10 3.21
CA VAL A 24 -7.81 15.66 2.86
C VAL A 24 -7.24 15.45 1.46
N ASN A 25 -7.58 16.32 0.50
CA ASN A 25 -7.06 16.25 -0.86
C ASN A 25 -5.54 16.46 -0.91
N THR A 26 -5.03 17.45 -0.17
CA THR A 26 -3.59 17.73 -0.07
C THR A 26 -2.84 16.60 0.63
N ALA A 27 -3.41 16.01 1.68
CA ALA A 27 -2.81 14.87 2.39
C ALA A 27 -2.67 13.66 1.45
N VAL A 28 -3.75 13.28 0.76
CA VAL A 28 -3.72 12.14 -0.19
C VAL A 28 -2.81 12.43 -1.38
N PHE A 29 -2.81 13.68 -1.89
CA PHE A 29 -1.85 14.04 -2.94
C PHE A 29 -0.40 13.86 -2.46
N THR A 30 -0.09 14.22 -1.21
CA THR A 30 1.26 14.04 -0.64
C THR A 30 1.64 12.55 -0.58
N VAL A 31 0.72 11.68 -0.13
CA VAL A 31 0.91 10.23 -0.11
C VAL A 31 1.06 9.67 -1.53
N ALA A 32 0.15 10.03 -2.43
CA ALA A 32 0.20 9.59 -3.82
C ALA A 32 1.47 10.11 -4.54
N LYS A 33 1.88 11.36 -4.26
CA LYS A 33 3.14 11.93 -4.78
C LYS A 33 4.34 11.11 -4.30
N ALA A 34 4.38 10.78 -3.00
CA ALA A 34 5.46 9.97 -2.43
C ALA A 34 5.55 8.61 -3.12
N ALA A 35 4.40 7.96 -3.37
CA ALA A 35 4.35 6.66 -4.00
C ALA A 35 4.56 6.71 -5.52
N LEU A 36 3.87 7.65 -6.22
CA LEU A 36 3.80 7.64 -7.70
C LEU A 36 4.84 8.51 -8.39
N PHE A 37 5.34 9.57 -7.74
CA PHE A 37 6.16 10.59 -8.40
C PHE A 37 7.48 10.89 -7.71
N SER A 38 7.71 10.42 -6.47
CA SER A 38 8.97 10.64 -5.78
C SER A 38 9.94 9.51 -6.08
N GLY A 39 11.21 9.86 -6.22
CA GLY A 39 12.32 8.91 -6.25
C GLY A 39 12.88 8.66 -4.85
N PHE A 40 14.08 8.08 -4.78
CA PHE A 40 14.77 7.87 -3.51
C PHE A 40 15.13 9.19 -2.84
N PRO A 41 14.92 9.31 -1.52
CA PRO A 41 15.36 10.48 -0.77
C PRO A 41 16.86 10.68 -0.93
N MET A 42 17.28 11.93 -1.05
CA MET A 42 18.68 12.34 -1.14
C MET A 42 19.45 11.85 -2.40
N VAL A 43 18.84 11.08 -3.30
CA VAL A 43 19.48 10.67 -4.57
C VAL A 43 19.33 11.78 -5.60
N GLU A 44 20.44 12.16 -6.27
CA GLU A 44 20.41 13.20 -7.29
C GLU A 44 19.90 12.68 -8.64
N ALA A 45 19.13 13.50 -9.36
CA ALA A 45 18.59 13.19 -10.68
C ALA A 45 17.96 11.77 -10.74
N ASN A 46 17.00 11.52 -9.84
CA ASN A 46 16.30 10.24 -9.72
C ASN A 46 15.65 9.76 -11.04
N ASP A 47 15.20 10.69 -11.87
CA ASP A 47 14.62 10.44 -13.20
C ASP A 47 15.61 9.79 -14.19
N ARG A 48 16.92 9.99 -13.94
CA ARG A 48 18.00 9.41 -14.74
C ARG A 48 18.57 8.12 -14.15
N LEU A 49 18.17 7.75 -12.94
CA LEU A 49 18.58 6.50 -12.31
C LEU A 49 17.60 5.40 -12.69
N LEU A 50 18.08 4.41 -13.47
CA LEU A 50 17.26 3.34 -14.01
C LEU A 50 17.61 2.01 -13.35
N TYR A 51 16.59 1.22 -13.09
CA TYR A 51 16.70 -0.16 -12.63
C TYR A 51 16.89 -1.08 -13.83
N LEU A 52 17.81 -2.02 -13.69
CA LEU A 52 18.17 -3.00 -14.70
C LEU A 52 17.93 -4.40 -14.15
N SER A 53 17.06 -5.15 -14.78
CA SER A 53 16.73 -6.53 -14.43
C SER A 53 16.69 -7.42 -15.66
N ASN A 54 16.39 -8.68 -15.48
CA ASN A 54 16.03 -9.59 -16.57
C ASN A 54 14.51 -9.63 -16.75
N SER A 55 14.05 -10.14 -17.87
CA SER A 55 12.63 -10.33 -18.20
C SER A 55 11.85 -11.15 -17.16
N ASN A 56 12.54 -11.93 -16.33
CA ASN A 56 11.97 -12.64 -15.19
C ASN A 56 11.67 -11.73 -13.96
N GLY A 57 11.91 -10.42 -14.07
CA GLY A 57 11.64 -9.44 -13.02
C GLY A 57 12.76 -9.31 -11.96
N CYS A 58 13.75 -10.21 -11.91
CA CYS A 58 14.86 -10.14 -10.96
C CYS A 58 16.17 -10.71 -11.54
N CYS A 59 17.14 -10.79 -10.71
CA CYS A 59 18.17 -11.83 -10.70
C CYS A 59 19.17 -11.76 -11.85
N VAL A 60 20.01 -10.73 -11.80
CA VAL A 60 21.16 -10.55 -12.70
C VAL A 60 22.34 -11.30 -12.14
N SER A 61 23.11 -12.03 -12.95
CA SER A 61 24.41 -12.55 -12.49
C SER A 61 25.48 -11.46 -12.54
N TYR A 62 26.46 -11.52 -11.65
CA TYR A 62 27.53 -10.53 -11.65
C TYR A 62 28.31 -10.48 -12.99
N PRO A 63 28.65 -11.63 -13.65
CA PRO A 63 29.25 -11.59 -14.97
C PRO A 63 28.37 -10.98 -16.06
N ASP A 64 27.04 -11.20 -16.04
CA ASP A 64 26.15 -10.53 -16.99
C ASP A 64 26.13 -9.03 -16.78
N PHE A 65 26.13 -8.58 -15.51
CA PHE A 65 26.22 -7.17 -15.15
C PHE A 65 27.54 -6.54 -15.66
N GLU A 66 28.68 -7.21 -15.51
CA GLU A 66 29.95 -6.72 -16.03
C GLU A 66 29.94 -6.59 -17.56
N ASP A 67 29.37 -7.57 -18.25
CA ASP A 67 29.18 -7.52 -19.70
C ASP A 67 28.24 -6.37 -20.12
N TRP A 68 27.18 -6.11 -19.36
CA TRP A 68 26.31 -4.96 -19.59
C TRP A 68 27.07 -3.65 -19.42
N ARG A 69 27.80 -3.50 -18.31
CA ARG A 69 28.59 -2.31 -18.00
C ARG A 69 29.64 -2.02 -19.06
N ALA A 70 30.30 -3.06 -19.58
CA ALA A 70 31.33 -2.93 -20.61
C ALA A 70 30.75 -2.52 -22.00
N GLN A 71 29.53 -2.96 -22.33
CA GLN A 71 28.96 -2.77 -23.66
C GLN A 71 27.99 -1.58 -23.75
N ALA A 72 27.31 -1.21 -22.66
CA ALA A 72 26.33 -0.15 -22.66
C ALA A 72 26.95 1.24 -22.75
N ARG A 73 26.49 2.04 -23.71
CA ARG A 73 26.94 3.41 -23.99
C ARG A 73 25.99 4.50 -23.52
N SER A 74 24.72 4.15 -23.31
CA SER A 74 23.67 5.08 -22.88
C SER A 74 23.81 5.50 -21.41
N PHE A 75 24.65 4.84 -20.61
CA PHE A 75 24.81 5.10 -19.19
C PHE A 75 26.10 5.85 -18.89
N GLU A 76 26.08 6.73 -17.89
CA GLU A 76 27.28 7.36 -17.29
C GLU A 76 28.10 6.34 -16.48
N GLY A 77 27.41 5.39 -15.89
CA GLY A 77 27.94 4.29 -15.09
C GLY A 77 26.83 3.35 -14.64
N MET A 78 27.24 2.16 -14.21
CA MET A 78 26.32 1.13 -13.69
C MET A 78 26.88 0.58 -12.38
N ALA A 79 25.99 0.20 -11.48
CA ALA A 79 26.31 -0.45 -10.23
C ALA A 79 25.36 -1.63 -9.98
N ILE A 80 25.80 -2.55 -9.13
CA ILE A 80 25.03 -3.70 -8.71
C ILE A 80 25.00 -3.75 -7.19
N VAL A 81 23.86 -4.15 -6.64
CA VAL A 81 23.63 -4.25 -5.21
C VAL A 81 22.93 -5.56 -4.86
N HIS A 82 23.18 -6.05 -3.65
CA HIS A 82 22.58 -7.26 -3.12
C HIS A 82 22.11 -7.03 -1.69
N GLY A 83 20.85 -7.29 -1.40
CA GLY A 83 20.32 -7.27 -0.05
C GLY A 83 20.84 -8.47 0.73
N ALA A 84 21.44 -8.22 1.88
CA ALA A 84 21.98 -9.24 2.76
C ALA A 84 21.66 -8.91 4.22
N SER A 85 21.86 -9.86 5.09
CA SER A 85 21.83 -9.61 6.52
C SER A 85 23.16 -10.03 7.12
N ARG A 86 23.63 -9.25 8.08
CA ARG A 86 24.88 -9.54 8.78
C ARG A 86 24.65 -9.48 10.29
N ILE A 87 25.30 -10.37 10.98
CA ILE A 87 25.40 -10.28 12.43
C ILE A 87 26.46 -9.26 12.75
N VAL A 88 26.11 -8.25 13.50
CA VAL A 88 27.07 -7.29 14.06
C VAL A 88 27.16 -7.48 15.55
N SER A 89 28.34 -7.76 16.04
CA SER A 89 28.64 -7.88 17.47
C SER A 89 29.81 -6.97 17.87
N ASP A 90 29.70 -6.43 19.09
CA ASP A 90 30.84 -5.77 19.72
C ASP A 90 31.63 -6.81 20.54
N PRO A 91 32.92 -6.60 20.81
CA PRO A 91 33.66 -7.45 21.71
C PRO A 91 32.98 -7.52 23.08
N GLY A 92 32.43 -8.70 23.45
CA GLY A 92 31.71 -8.90 24.72
C GLY A 92 30.24 -8.48 24.73
N GLY A 93 29.69 -8.03 23.57
CA GLY A 93 28.27 -7.66 23.41
C GLY A 93 27.44 -8.78 22.76
N PHE A 94 26.11 -8.62 22.80
CA PHE A 94 25.19 -9.53 22.11
C PHE A 94 25.31 -9.33 20.59
N ALA A 95 25.28 -10.45 19.87
CA ALA A 95 25.21 -10.46 18.42
C ALA A 95 23.78 -10.09 17.99
N GLU A 96 23.65 -9.06 17.19
CA GLU A 96 22.39 -8.62 16.60
C GLU A 96 22.42 -8.69 15.09
N THR A 97 21.31 -9.06 14.48
CA THR A 97 21.19 -9.11 13.02
C THR A 97 20.74 -7.75 12.49
N TYR A 98 21.42 -7.29 11.45
CA TYR A 98 21.15 -6.02 10.78
C TYR A 98 20.96 -6.23 9.28
N ASP A 99 20.08 -5.40 8.71
CA ASP A 99 19.91 -5.33 7.27
C ASP A 99 21.07 -4.61 6.63
N VAL A 100 21.73 -5.28 5.70
CA VAL A 100 22.95 -4.82 5.02
C VAL A 100 22.73 -4.86 3.53
N THR A 101 23.27 -3.90 2.81
CA THR A 101 23.39 -4.01 1.36
C THR A 101 24.85 -4.16 0.95
N GLU A 102 25.15 -5.22 0.23
CA GLU A 102 26.40 -5.36 -0.52
C GLU A 102 26.32 -4.49 -1.77
N VAL A 103 27.31 -3.61 -1.95
CA VAL A 103 27.27 -2.62 -3.03
C VAL A 103 28.56 -2.64 -3.82
N SER A 104 28.48 -2.47 -5.13
CA SER A 104 29.67 -2.19 -5.93
C SER A 104 30.20 -0.78 -5.63
N ALA A 105 31.51 -0.58 -5.76
CA ALA A 105 32.21 0.65 -5.37
C ALA A 105 31.67 1.94 -6.01
N GLU A 106 31.05 1.86 -7.17
CA GLU A 106 30.50 3.04 -7.86
C GLU A 106 29.10 3.46 -7.37
N THR A 107 28.49 2.70 -6.44
CA THR A 107 27.10 2.89 -6.01
C THR A 107 26.81 4.30 -5.50
N PHE A 108 27.58 4.79 -4.54
CA PHE A 108 27.33 6.10 -3.96
C PHE A 108 27.66 7.23 -4.92
N LYS A 109 28.70 7.09 -5.72
CA LYS A 109 29.02 8.04 -6.80
C LYS A 109 27.86 8.18 -7.78
N LEU A 110 27.22 7.07 -8.17
CA LEU A 110 26.08 7.08 -9.08
C LEU A 110 24.81 7.64 -8.42
N THR A 111 24.66 7.58 -7.10
CA THR A 111 23.56 8.25 -6.40
C THR A 111 23.79 9.75 -6.19
N GLY A 112 25.00 10.26 -6.49
CA GLY A 112 25.38 11.65 -6.28
C GLY A 112 25.62 12.00 -4.81
N ARG A 113 25.78 11.00 -3.95
CA ARG A 113 26.03 11.20 -2.50
C ARG A 113 27.27 10.48 -2.07
N GLN A 114 27.96 11.09 -1.12
CA GLN A 114 29.15 10.54 -0.49
C GLN A 114 28.98 10.52 1.04
N PRO A 115 29.77 9.70 1.74
CA PRO A 115 29.81 9.72 3.20
C PRO A 115 30.09 11.12 3.74
N VAL A 116 29.40 11.52 4.79
CA VAL A 116 29.65 12.80 5.50
C VAL A 116 30.85 12.71 6.44
N LEU A 117 31.22 11.49 6.83
CA LEU A 117 32.43 11.19 7.60
C LEU A 117 33.13 10.01 6.94
N GLY A 118 34.48 10.07 6.91
CA GLY A 118 35.28 8.99 6.38
C GLY A 118 35.41 9.00 4.85
N ARG A 119 35.40 7.80 4.23
CA ARG A 119 35.58 7.60 2.79
C ARG A 119 34.52 6.68 2.21
N ASP A 120 34.34 6.76 0.90
CA ASP A 120 33.55 5.82 0.09
C ASP A 120 34.30 4.50 -0.15
N PHE A 121 33.61 3.48 -0.65
CA PHE A 121 34.21 2.26 -1.13
C PHE A 121 35.05 2.51 -2.37
N SER A 122 36.11 1.70 -2.51
CA SER A 122 36.98 1.65 -3.68
C SER A 122 36.96 0.27 -4.31
N THR A 123 37.41 0.16 -5.55
CA THR A 123 37.54 -1.14 -6.23
C THR A 123 38.49 -2.08 -5.51
N ALA A 124 39.42 -1.56 -4.70
CA ALA A 124 40.30 -2.37 -3.88
C ALA A 124 39.56 -3.09 -2.74
N ASP A 125 38.47 -2.51 -2.24
CA ASP A 125 37.67 -3.11 -1.19
C ASP A 125 36.81 -4.30 -1.73
N GLU A 126 36.66 -4.46 -3.07
CA GLU A 126 35.92 -5.56 -3.73
C GLU A 126 36.75 -6.81 -3.98
N ILE A 127 38.07 -6.73 -3.73
CA ILE A 127 39.02 -7.83 -4.02
C ILE A 127 38.89 -8.90 -2.93
N PRO A 128 38.78 -10.20 -3.29
CA PRO A 128 38.85 -11.29 -2.31
C PRO A 128 40.10 -11.21 -1.44
N GLY A 129 39.92 -11.27 -0.12
CA GLY A 129 41.01 -11.13 0.85
C GLY A 129 41.36 -9.70 1.28
N ALA A 130 40.69 -8.68 0.71
CA ALA A 130 40.79 -7.32 1.23
C ALA A 130 40.24 -7.23 2.65
N PRO A 131 40.76 -6.33 3.51
CA PRO A 131 40.21 -6.10 4.84
C PRO A 131 38.70 -5.75 4.76
N ALA A 132 37.86 -6.42 5.55
CA ALA A 132 36.45 -6.14 5.57
C ALA A 132 36.19 -4.71 6.09
N VAL A 133 35.32 -3.99 5.38
CA VAL A 133 34.98 -2.59 5.68
C VAL A 133 33.48 -2.38 5.62
N ALA A 134 32.98 -1.37 6.35
CA ALA A 134 31.58 -1.00 6.36
C ALA A 134 31.38 0.51 6.35
N ILE A 135 30.28 0.94 5.71
CA ILE A 135 29.76 2.31 5.78
C ILE A 135 28.42 2.25 6.51
N LEU A 136 28.26 3.10 7.52
CA LEU A 136 27.06 3.11 8.38
C LEU A 136 25.99 4.07 7.84
N SER A 137 24.72 3.74 8.06
CA SER A 137 23.67 4.74 7.96
C SER A 137 23.77 5.74 9.11
N TYR A 138 23.26 6.95 8.89
CA TYR A 138 23.25 7.99 9.93
C TYR A 138 22.48 7.54 11.17
N GLU A 139 21.33 6.90 10.95
CA GLU A 139 20.44 6.40 12.00
C GLU A 139 21.10 5.30 12.83
N PHE A 140 21.84 4.40 12.18
CA PHE A 140 22.59 3.36 12.85
C PHE A 140 23.74 3.93 13.67
N TRP A 141 24.47 4.90 13.11
CA TRP A 141 25.56 5.61 13.80
C TRP A 141 25.05 6.34 15.06
N VAL A 142 23.88 7.02 14.96
CA VAL A 142 23.28 7.69 16.13
C VAL A 142 22.84 6.66 17.17
N ARG A 143 22.17 5.59 16.76
CA ARG A 143 21.57 4.59 17.65
C ARG A 143 22.62 3.75 18.39
N ARG A 144 23.68 3.31 17.69
CA ARG A 144 24.67 2.39 18.26
C ARG A 144 25.95 3.08 18.74
N PHE A 145 26.36 4.16 18.13
CA PHE A 145 27.61 4.85 18.43
C PHE A 145 27.41 6.26 18.99
N ALA A 146 26.19 6.60 19.41
CA ALA A 146 25.85 7.91 20.00
C ALA A 146 26.38 9.11 19.20
N LYS A 147 26.49 8.97 17.87
CA LYS A 147 27.01 9.99 16.95
C LYS A 147 28.49 10.37 17.22
N ASP A 148 29.29 9.46 17.75
CA ASP A 148 30.72 9.67 18.02
C ASP A 148 31.53 9.67 16.70
N PRO A 149 32.24 10.76 16.34
CA PRO A 149 33.07 10.78 15.15
C PRO A 149 34.26 9.80 15.20
N ALA A 150 34.71 9.40 16.41
CA ALA A 150 35.77 8.41 16.60
C ALA A 150 35.34 6.98 16.19
N THR A 151 34.10 6.82 15.71
CA THR A 151 33.59 5.58 15.11
C THR A 151 34.37 5.22 13.83
N ILE A 152 34.86 6.19 13.08
CA ILE A 152 35.69 5.94 11.88
C ILE A 152 37.02 5.27 12.30
N GLY A 153 37.32 4.14 11.66
CA GLY A 153 38.48 3.28 11.99
C GLY A 153 38.18 2.26 13.09
N ARG A 154 37.06 2.35 13.81
CA ARG A 154 36.64 1.35 14.81
C ARG A 154 36.34 0.02 14.15
N THR A 155 36.74 -1.07 14.77
CA THR A 155 36.46 -2.42 14.30
C THR A 155 35.18 -2.95 14.96
N VAL A 156 34.27 -3.42 14.16
CA VAL A 156 33.08 -4.21 14.57
C VAL A 156 33.25 -5.64 14.04
N ARG A 157 32.65 -6.61 14.72
CA ARG A 157 32.64 -7.98 14.19
C ARG A 157 31.40 -8.17 13.34
N MET A 158 31.58 -8.54 12.08
CA MET A 158 30.50 -8.89 11.17
C MET A 158 30.61 -10.37 10.78
N ASN A 159 29.57 -11.15 11.07
CA ASN A 159 29.57 -12.60 10.89
C ASN A 159 30.82 -13.28 11.52
N GLY A 160 31.27 -12.79 12.67
CA GLY A 160 32.47 -13.31 13.35
C GLY A 160 33.81 -12.72 12.89
N GLU A 161 33.86 -12.03 11.75
CA GLU A 161 35.09 -11.43 11.20
C GLU A 161 35.18 -9.93 11.54
N PRO A 162 36.40 -9.41 11.78
CA PRO A 162 36.60 -8.01 12.05
C PRO A 162 36.41 -7.17 10.80
N ALA A 163 35.58 -6.12 10.87
CA ALA A 163 35.36 -5.16 9.80
C ALA A 163 35.53 -3.74 10.31
N ALA A 164 36.26 -2.91 9.56
CA ALA A 164 36.52 -1.52 9.93
C ALA A 164 35.39 -0.61 9.43
N VAL A 165 34.91 0.28 10.28
CA VAL A 165 33.99 1.34 9.88
C VAL A 165 34.76 2.41 9.14
N ILE A 166 34.47 2.60 7.85
CA ILE A 166 35.24 3.56 7.00
C ILE A 166 34.45 4.82 6.65
N GLY A 167 33.13 4.83 6.86
CA GLY A 167 32.31 5.99 6.53
C GLY A 167 30.94 5.99 7.21
N VAL A 168 30.29 7.15 7.19
CA VAL A 168 28.91 7.36 7.63
C VAL A 168 28.17 8.15 6.54
N MET A 169 27.01 7.66 6.11
CA MET A 169 26.18 8.34 5.11
C MET A 169 25.41 9.52 5.69
N PRO A 170 24.97 10.48 4.84
CA PRO A 170 24.16 11.62 5.28
C PRO A 170 22.84 11.20 5.94
N GLN A 171 22.33 12.04 6.85
CA GLN A 171 21.03 11.83 7.48
C GLN A 171 19.92 11.75 6.43
N GLY A 172 19.07 10.71 6.52
CA GLY A 172 17.97 10.48 5.60
C GLY A 172 18.35 9.82 4.27
N PHE A 173 19.65 9.53 4.04
CA PHE A 173 20.06 8.74 2.88
C PHE A 173 19.67 7.29 3.06
N SER A 174 18.99 6.76 2.06
CA SER A 174 18.55 5.37 2.04
C SER A 174 18.47 4.91 0.58
N PHE A 175 19.29 3.91 0.22
CA PHE A 175 19.37 3.36 -1.13
C PHE A 175 20.00 1.97 -1.13
N PRO A 176 19.44 1.00 -1.84
CA PRO A 176 18.15 1.01 -2.59
C PRO A 176 16.94 0.79 -1.67
N GLN A 177 17.18 0.56 -0.40
CA GLN A 177 16.21 0.32 0.66
C GLN A 177 16.71 0.98 1.95
N LYS A 178 15.92 0.91 3.02
CA LYS A 178 16.39 1.35 4.33
C LYS A 178 17.37 0.32 4.88
N GLN A 179 18.62 0.70 5.00
CA GLN A 179 19.70 -0.14 5.48
C GLN A 179 20.31 0.41 6.78
N ASP A 180 20.80 -0.48 7.61
CA ASP A 180 21.62 -0.09 8.77
C ASP A 180 23.05 0.19 8.35
N LEU A 181 23.58 -0.59 7.41
CA LEU A 181 24.94 -0.41 6.91
C LEU A 181 25.12 -0.98 5.48
N TRP A 182 26.15 -0.55 4.81
CA TRP A 182 26.60 -1.06 3.52
C TRP A 182 27.97 -1.68 3.63
N VAL A 183 28.22 -2.72 2.84
CA VAL A 183 29.52 -3.39 2.71
C VAL A 183 29.88 -3.53 1.23
N PRO A 184 31.18 -3.63 0.88
CA PRO A 184 31.55 -3.83 -0.50
C PRO A 184 31.17 -5.21 -1.01
N LEU A 185 30.77 -5.28 -2.27
CA LEU A 185 30.52 -6.52 -2.97
C LEU A 185 31.85 -7.20 -3.31
N VAL A 186 32.23 -8.22 -2.56
CA VAL A 186 33.47 -8.95 -2.78
C VAL A 186 33.32 -9.93 -3.94
N LYS A 187 34.22 -9.86 -4.94
CA LYS A 187 34.21 -10.70 -6.16
C LYS A 187 34.73 -12.09 -5.92
N THR A 188 34.07 -12.88 -5.09
CA THR A 188 34.42 -14.26 -4.82
C THR A 188 34.22 -15.16 -6.06
N ALA A 189 34.82 -16.34 -6.09
CA ALA A 189 34.62 -17.29 -7.16
C ALA A 189 33.15 -17.68 -7.36
N GLU A 190 32.35 -17.69 -6.29
CA GLU A 190 30.91 -17.93 -6.34
C GLU A 190 30.16 -16.78 -6.97
N VAL A 191 30.44 -15.54 -6.61
CA VAL A 191 29.88 -14.32 -7.20
C VAL A 191 30.16 -14.25 -8.70
N MET A 192 31.35 -14.68 -9.11
CA MET A 192 31.82 -14.69 -10.49
C MET A 192 31.24 -15.84 -11.34
N ARG A 193 30.38 -16.68 -10.81
CA ARG A 193 29.66 -17.70 -11.58
C ARG A 193 28.46 -17.10 -12.30
N ARG A 194 28.36 -17.32 -13.62
CA ARG A 194 27.25 -16.78 -14.46
C ARG A 194 25.90 -17.45 -14.17
N ASP A 195 25.89 -18.65 -13.66
CA ASP A 195 24.67 -19.36 -13.22
C ASP A 195 24.20 -18.94 -11.82
N ASN A 196 25.04 -18.26 -11.05
CA ASN A 196 24.67 -17.65 -9.78
C ASN A 196 23.85 -16.37 -10.04
N ARG A 197 22.54 -16.50 -9.96
CA ARG A 197 21.58 -15.42 -10.15
C ARG A 197 20.84 -15.18 -8.84
N GLY A 198 21.58 -14.72 -7.82
CA GLY A 198 20.99 -14.32 -6.55
C GLY A 198 20.05 -13.13 -6.70
N GLN A 199 19.49 -12.64 -5.60
CA GLN A 199 18.65 -11.44 -5.58
C GLN A 199 19.49 -10.16 -5.77
N TRP A 200 20.14 -10.06 -6.93
CA TRP A 200 21.02 -8.96 -7.29
C TRP A 200 20.28 -7.97 -8.15
N PHE A 201 20.40 -6.70 -7.79
CA PHE A 201 19.77 -5.59 -8.48
C PHE A 201 20.83 -4.72 -9.13
N ALA A 202 20.77 -4.59 -10.46
CA ALA A 202 21.61 -3.67 -11.19
C ALA A 202 20.89 -2.35 -11.41
N PHE A 203 21.62 -1.27 -11.42
CA PHE A 203 21.10 0.04 -11.79
C PHE A 203 22.16 0.84 -12.55
N GLY A 204 21.70 1.82 -13.31
CA GLY A 204 22.58 2.69 -14.08
C GLY A 204 22.06 4.12 -14.15
N ARG A 205 22.97 5.07 -14.20
CA ARG A 205 22.66 6.48 -14.41
C ARG A 205 22.70 6.77 -15.90
N LEU A 206 21.54 7.16 -16.46
CA LEU A 206 21.42 7.53 -17.87
C LEU A 206 22.23 8.79 -18.18
N LYS A 207 22.91 8.85 -19.33
CA LYS A 207 23.57 10.07 -19.82
C LYS A 207 22.56 11.18 -20.07
N LYS A 208 22.97 12.43 -20.06
CA LYS A 208 22.11 13.60 -20.25
C LYS A 208 21.45 13.66 -21.63
N ASP A 209 22.14 13.12 -22.61
CA ASP A 209 21.75 13.07 -24.04
C ASP A 209 21.06 11.77 -24.45
N ALA A 210 20.92 10.80 -23.53
CA ALA A 210 20.27 9.53 -23.79
C ALA A 210 18.82 9.51 -23.25
N THR A 211 17.97 8.72 -23.90
CA THR A 211 16.58 8.48 -23.47
C THR A 211 16.43 7.06 -22.93
N ILE A 212 15.37 6.81 -22.16
CA ILE A 212 15.08 5.47 -21.63
C ILE A 212 14.80 4.49 -22.78
N GLU A 213 14.20 4.95 -23.87
CA GLU A 213 13.91 4.15 -25.05
C GLU A 213 15.22 3.73 -25.76
N SER A 214 16.19 4.65 -25.88
CA SER A 214 17.50 4.33 -26.45
C SER A 214 18.26 3.32 -25.60
N ALA A 215 18.20 3.48 -24.27
CA ALA A 215 18.81 2.54 -23.34
C ALA A 215 18.15 1.15 -23.38
N ARG A 216 16.82 1.08 -23.51
CA ARG A 216 16.09 -0.19 -23.69
C ARG A 216 16.53 -0.92 -24.95
N ALA A 217 16.55 -0.24 -26.11
CA ALA A 217 16.96 -0.83 -27.38
C ALA A 217 18.42 -1.30 -27.38
N GLU A 218 19.31 -0.53 -26.75
CA GLU A 218 20.70 -0.90 -26.55
C GLU A 218 20.84 -2.16 -25.70
N MET A 219 20.21 -2.17 -24.51
CA MET A 219 20.29 -3.28 -23.57
C MET A 219 19.65 -4.56 -24.12
N GLU A 220 18.57 -4.46 -24.89
CA GLU A 220 17.99 -5.61 -25.60
C GLU A 220 18.99 -6.21 -26.60
N THR A 221 19.74 -5.36 -27.30
CA THR A 221 20.77 -5.82 -28.24
C THR A 221 21.93 -6.50 -27.51
N VAL A 222 22.36 -5.94 -26.37
CA VAL A 222 23.38 -6.56 -25.50
C VAL A 222 22.89 -7.91 -24.98
N GLY A 223 21.64 -8.01 -24.51
CA GLY A 223 21.05 -9.24 -24.03
C GLY A 223 21.00 -10.35 -25.09
N ARG A 224 20.62 -10.02 -26.34
CA ARG A 224 20.64 -10.98 -27.46
C ARG A 224 22.05 -11.49 -27.76
N ARG A 225 23.07 -10.63 -27.70
CA ARG A 225 24.49 -11.04 -27.87
C ARG A 225 24.94 -11.97 -26.77
N LEU A 226 24.59 -11.68 -25.52
CA LEU A 226 24.94 -12.52 -24.37
C LEU A 226 24.20 -13.89 -24.42
N GLY A 227 22.94 -13.91 -24.87
CA GLY A 227 22.21 -15.15 -25.13
C GLY A 227 22.90 -16.04 -26.15
N ALA A 228 23.46 -15.47 -27.22
CA ALA A 228 24.22 -16.19 -28.23
C ALA A 228 25.61 -16.62 -27.73
N ALA A 229 26.30 -15.76 -26.94
CA ALA A 229 27.64 -16.05 -26.44
C ALA A 229 27.65 -17.08 -25.29
N TYR A 230 26.60 -17.14 -24.50
CA TYR A 230 26.48 -18.00 -23.31
C TYR A 230 25.19 -18.84 -23.33
N PRO A 231 25.01 -19.73 -24.32
CA PRO A 231 23.77 -20.45 -24.49
C PRO A 231 23.44 -21.35 -23.28
N ALA A 232 24.42 -21.92 -22.62
CA ALA A 232 24.22 -22.80 -21.48
C ALA A 232 23.59 -22.10 -20.26
N THR A 233 23.84 -20.80 -20.07
CA THR A 233 23.36 -20.04 -18.90
C THR A 233 22.29 -19.02 -19.26
N ASN A 234 22.23 -18.53 -20.49
CA ASN A 234 21.40 -17.41 -20.90
C ASN A 234 20.36 -17.78 -21.98
N GLN A 235 20.63 -18.78 -22.84
CA GLN A 235 19.69 -19.20 -23.87
C GLN A 235 18.57 -20.06 -23.27
N GLY A 236 17.35 -19.92 -23.73
CA GLY A 236 16.18 -20.66 -23.23
C GLY A 236 15.55 -20.10 -21.96
N ARG A 237 16.15 -19.11 -21.31
CA ARG A 237 15.62 -18.45 -20.12
C ARG A 237 14.99 -17.07 -20.39
N ASN A 238 14.91 -16.64 -21.67
CA ASN A 238 14.44 -15.31 -22.05
C ASN A 238 15.03 -14.19 -21.21
N LEU A 239 16.34 -14.25 -20.92
CA LEU A 239 17.05 -13.27 -20.08
C LEU A 239 17.34 -12.01 -20.88
N VAL A 240 16.28 -11.36 -21.35
CA VAL A 240 16.39 -10.06 -22.01
C VAL A 240 16.51 -9.00 -20.92
N PRO A 241 17.52 -8.13 -20.96
CA PRO A 241 17.62 -7.03 -20.01
C PRO A 241 16.41 -6.11 -20.11
N VAL A 242 15.79 -5.83 -18.97
CA VAL A 242 14.66 -4.91 -18.86
C VAL A 242 15.16 -3.64 -18.18
N VAL A 243 14.97 -2.50 -18.85
CA VAL A 243 15.31 -1.18 -18.34
C VAL A 243 14.03 -0.46 -17.95
N GLN A 244 13.91 -0.10 -16.70
CA GLN A 244 12.74 0.57 -16.15
C GLN A 244 13.14 1.61 -15.11
N THR A 245 12.21 2.50 -14.77
CA THR A 245 12.48 3.41 -13.66
C THR A 245 12.45 2.63 -12.34
N PHE A 246 13.18 3.10 -11.33
CA PHE A 246 13.05 2.52 -9.98
C PHE A 246 11.61 2.57 -9.47
N ARG A 247 10.88 3.62 -9.85
CA ARG A 247 9.47 3.75 -9.54
C ARG A 247 8.66 2.58 -10.09
N ASP A 248 8.82 2.26 -11.37
CA ASP A 248 8.03 1.20 -12.04
C ASP A 248 8.36 -0.18 -11.47
N PHE A 249 9.57 -0.37 -10.97
CA PHE A 249 9.98 -1.60 -10.30
C PHE A 249 9.41 -1.72 -8.89
N PHE A 250 9.55 -0.68 -8.06
CA PHE A 250 9.15 -0.73 -6.65
C PHE A 250 7.65 -0.50 -6.42
N ILE A 251 6.98 0.20 -7.35
CA ILE A 251 5.52 0.28 -7.34
C ILE A 251 5.03 -0.92 -8.14
N LEU A 252 4.74 -2.01 -7.43
CA LEU A 252 4.09 -3.16 -8.03
C LEU A 252 2.89 -2.68 -8.83
N GLN A 253 2.77 -3.12 -10.09
CA GLN A 253 1.66 -2.72 -10.98
C GLN A 253 0.29 -2.91 -10.33
N SER A 254 0.18 -3.84 -9.38
CA SER A 254 -1.03 -4.10 -8.58
C SER A 254 -1.40 -2.98 -7.59
N GLU A 255 -0.45 -2.17 -7.11
CA GLU A 255 -0.72 -1.12 -6.13
C GLU A 255 -0.98 0.25 -6.75
N THR A 256 -0.50 0.49 -7.97
CA THR A 256 -0.70 1.77 -8.70
C THR A 256 -2.18 2.18 -8.81
N PRO A 257 -3.14 1.26 -9.12
CA PRO A 257 -4.56 1.62 -9.20
C PRO A 257 -5.14 2.17 -7.90
N VAL A 258 -4.68 1.69 -6.73
CA VAL A 258 -5.19 2.15 -5.42
C VAL A 258 -4.92 3.64 -5.23
N TYR A 259 -3.71 4.10 -5.51
CA TYR A 259 -3.36 5.52 -5.36
C TYR A 259 -4.16 6.43 -6.30
N TRP A 260 -4.43 5.99 -7.54
CA TRP A 260 -5.28 6.74 -8.47
C TRP A 260 -6.75 6.78 -8.01
N VAL A 261 -7.26 5.67 -7.49
CA VAL A 261 -8.63 5.62 -6.93
C VAL A 261 -8.73 6.47 -5.67
N MET A 262 -7.74 6.43 -4.78
CA MET A 262 -7.68 7.30 -3.61
C MET A 262 -7.68 8.79 -4.00
N TRP A 263 -6.89 9.15 -5.00
CA TRP A 263 -6.84 10.53 -5.49
C TRP A 263 -8.17 10.96 -6.13
N GLY A 264 -8.81 10.07 -6.89
CA GLY A 264 -10.17 10.27 -7.39
C GLY A 264 -11.21 10.43 -6.28
N ALA A 265 -11.13 9.59 -5.25
CA ALA A 265 -12.04 9.64 -4.10
C ALA A 265 -11.98 10.97 -3.36
N VAL A 266 -10.78 11.49 -3.09
CA VAL A 266 -10.64 12.81 -2.43
C VAL A 266 -11.02 13.96 -3.36
N GLY A 267 -10.90 13.77 -4.68
CA GLY A 267 -11.46 14.67 -5.68
C GLY A 267 -12.99 14.77 -5.55
N PHE A 268 -13.68 13.66 -5.31
CA PHE A 268 -15.13 13.65 -5.04
C PHE A 268 -15.47 14.36 -3.72
N VAL A 269 -14.69 14.15 -2.66
CA VAL A 269 -14.84 14.89 -1.40
C VAL A 269 -14.73 16.40 -1.63
N LEU A 270 -13.75 16.84 -2.45
CA LEU A 270 -13.58 18.23 -2.81
C LEU A 270 -14.77 18.79 -3.61
N LEU A 271 -15.29 18.02 -4.56
CA LEU A 271 -16.50 18.41 -5.33
C LEU A 271 -17.73 18.56 -4.43
N ILE A 272 -17.92 17.63 -3.46
CA ILE A 272 -18.98 17.74 -2.45
C ILE A 272 -18.79 19.03 -1.63
N ALA A 273 -17.56 19.32 -1.17
CA ALA A 273 -17.28 20.55 -0.43
C ALA A 273 -17.56 21.79 -1.27
N CYS A 274 -17.22 21.78 -2.57
CA CYS A 274 -17.51 22.86 -3.51
C CYS A 274 -19.03 23.04 -3.71
N ALA A 275 -19.78 21.95 -3.85
CA ALA A 275 -21.23 21.98 -4.00
C ALA A 275 -21.92 22.58 -2.75
N ASN A 276 -21.47 22.17 -1.56
CA ASN A 276 -21.94 22.73 -0.30
C ASN A 276 -21.69 24.22 -0.19
N LEU A 277 -20.48 24.63 -0.51
CA LEU A 277 -20.14 26.04 -0.43
C LEU A 277 -20.90 26.88 -1.48
N ALA A 278 -21.11 26.33 -2.70
CA ALA A 278 -21.94 26.95 -3.70
C ALA A 278 -23.39 27.14 -3.20
N ASN A 279 -23.98 26.11 -2.55
CA ASN A 279 -25.31 26.20 -1.94
C ASN A 279 -25.37 27.24 -0.82
N LEU A 280 -24.37 27.27 0.07
CA LEU A 280 -24.25 28.27 1.14
C LEU A 280 -24.10 29.69 0.59
N MET A 281 -23.32 29.87 -0.47
CA MET A 281 -23.15 31.18 -1.12
C MET A 281 -24.40 31.64 -1.86
N LEU A 282 -25.14 30.72 -2.51
CA LEU A 282 -26.43 31.01 -3.14
C LEU A 282 -27.47 31.45 -2.11
N ALA A 283 -27.51 30.76 -0.95
CA ALA A 283 -28.40 31.14 0.15
C ALA A 283 -28.09 32.55 0.67
N ARG A 284 -26.81 32.87 0.87
CA ARG A 284 -26.36 34.18 1.32
C ARG A 284 -26.60 35.27 0.28
N ALA A 285 -26.41 34.97 -0.99
CA ALA A 285 -26.65 35.88 -2.09
C ALA A 285 -28.11 36.35 -2.16
N ALA A 286 -29.06 35.47 -1.89
CA ALA A 286 -30.49 35.79 -1.82
C ALA A 286 -30.80 36.83 -0.71
N GLY A 287 -30.19 36.68 0.47
CA GLY A 287 -30.33 37.64 1.57
C GLY A 287 -29.71 39.03 1.30
N ARG A 288 -28.70 39.08 0.36
CA ARG A 288 -28.01 40.34 0.01
C ARG A 288 -28.49 40.98 -1.30
N SER A 289 -29.57 40.46 -1.86
CA SER A 289 -30.05 40.89 -3.16
C SER A 289 -30.48 42.38 -3.18
N GLY A 290 -31.04 42.90 -2.07
CA GLY A 290 -31.38 44.33 -1.92
C GLY A 290 -30.15 45.23 -1.97
N GLU A 291 -29.07 44.86 -1.23
CA GLU A 291 -27.79 45.57 -1.25
C GLU A 291 -27.20 45.64 -2.67
N ILE A 292 -27.24 44.49 -3.39
CA ILE A 292 -26.72 44.41 -4.75
C ILE A 292 -27.57 45.20 -5.74
N SER A 293 -28.92 45.19 -5.58
CA SER A 293 -29.84 45.98 -6.41
C SER A 293 -29.57 47.48 -6.26
N VAL A 294 -29.34 47.99 -5.04
CA VAL A 294 -28.95 49.39 -4.79
C VAL A 294 -27.63 49.71 -5.49
N ARG A 295 -26.64 48.82 -5.43
CA ARG A 295 -25.34 49.05 -6.11
C ARG A 295 -25.50 49.12 -7.63
N ILE A 296 -26.35 48.24 -8.21
CA ILE A 296 -26.64 48.24 -9.64
C ILE A 296 -27.36 49.55 -10.02
N ALA A 297 -28.32 49.98 -9.23
CA ALA A 297 -29.01 51.25 -9.42
C ALA A 297 -28.09 52.49 -9.37
N LEU A 298 -27.02 52.38 -8.56
CA LEU A 298 -25.95 53.40 -8.45
C LEU A 298 -24.87 53.24 -9.54
N GLY A 299 -25.10 52.41 -10.58
CA GLY A 299 -24.21 52.27 -11.75
C GLY A 299 -23.10 51.22 -11.62
N ALA A 300 -23.17 50.30 -10.66
CA ALA A 300 -22.18 49.24 -10.57
C ALA A 300 -22.34 48.22 -11.74
N GLY A 301 -21.33 48.20 -12.60
CA GLY A 301 -21.27 47.22 -13.72
C GLY A 301 -21.20 45.78 -13.25
N ARG A 302 -21.66 44.83 -14.13
CA ARG A 302 -21.70 43.37 -13.84
C ARG A 302 -20.34 42.82 -13.39
N TRP A 303 -19.26 43.27 -13.98
CA TRP A 303 -17.88 42.84 -13.64
C TRP A 303 -17.47 43.23 -12.21
N ARG A 304 -17.92 44.37 -11.73
CA ARG A 304 -17.65 44.86 -10.36
C ARG A 304 -18.33 43.95 -9.32
N ILE A 305 -19.54 43.44 -9.64
CA ILE A 305 -20.27 42.50 -8.77
C ILE A 305 -19.63 41.13 -8.77
N ILE A 306 -19.25 40.62 -9.96
CA ILE A 306 -18.54 39.35 -10.11
C ILE A 306 -17.23 39.38 -9.32
N ARG A 307 -16.43 40.41 -9.51
CA ARG A 307 -15.16 40.58 -8.77
C ARG A 307 -15.35 40.60 -7.25
N LEU A 308 -16.41 41.26 -6.76
CA LEU A 308 -16.69 41.32 -5.32
C LEU A 308 -16.97 39.94 -4.74
N ILE A 309 -17.77 39.12 -5.41
CA ILE A 309 -18.13 37.78 -4.96
C ILE A 309 -16.93 36.84 -5.07
N LEU A 310 -16.19 36.93 -6.16
CA LEU A 310 -14.95 36.13 -6.33
C LEU A 310 -13.91 36.49 -5.26
N LEU A 311 -13.74 37.75 -4.89
CA LEU A 311 -12.84 38.16 -3.82
C LEU A 311 -13.29 37.61 -2.45
N GLU A 312 -14.60 37.58 -2.16
CA GLU A 312 -15.11 36.92 -0.94
C GLU A 312 -14.81 35.42 -0.96
N SER A 313 -14.97 34.75 -2.11
CA SER A 313 -14.68 33.32 -2.32
C SER A 313 -13.19 33.04 -2.14
N VAL A 314 -12.31 33.84 -2.72
CA VAL A 314 -10.85 33.71 -2.57
C VAL A 314 -10.41 33.84 -1.12
N VAL A 315 -10.96 34.80 -0.38
CA VAL A 315 -10.64 34.95 1.05
C VAL A 315 -11.09 33.73 1.87
N LEU A 316 -12.29 33.20 1.60
CA LEU A 316 -12.77 32.00 2.27
C LEU A 316 -11.91 30.79 1.91
N SER A 317 -11.54 30.64 0.63
CA SER A 317 -10.68 29.57 0.17
C SER A 317 -9.27 29.67 0.76
N ALA A 318 -8.72 30.87 0.90
CA ALA A 318 -7.43 31.08 1.56
C ALA A 318 -7.46 30.68 3.05
N LEU A 319 -8.54 31.04 3.77
CA LEU A 319 -8.72 30.56 5.15
C LEU A 319 -8.86 29.03 5.21
N GLY A 320 -9.65 28.44 4.30
CA GLY A 320 -9.79 27.00 4.16
C GLY A 320 -8.47 26.32 3.82
N ALA A 321 -7.65 26.92 2.95
CA ALA A 321 -6.34 26.41 2.57
C ALA A 321 -5.34 26.41 3.74
N LEU A 322 -5.31 27.46 4.55
CA LEU A 322 -4.44 27.55 5.73
C LEU A 322 -4.80 26.46 6.76
N LEU A 323 -6.09 26.32 7.07
CA LEU A 323 -6.57 25.26 7.96
C LEU A 323 -6.38 23.88 7.33
N GLY A 324 -6.62 23.76 6.03
CA GLY A 324 -6.41 22.53 5.26
C GLY A 324 -4.94 22.10 5.20
N TRP A 325 -4.01 23.04 5.06
CA TRP A 325 -2.57 22.78 5.14
C TRP A 325 -2.17 22.23 6.52
N TRP A 326 -2.67 22.84 7.57
CA TRP A 326 -2.42 22.36 8.93
C TRP A 326 -2.97 20.92 9.12
N LEU A 327 -4.21 20.68 8.69
CA LEU A 327 -4.85 19.36 8.74
C LEU A 327 -4.07 18.33 7.90
N ALA A 328 -3.66 18.69 6.69
CA ALA A 328 -2.89 17.83 5.80
C ALA A 328 -1.54 17.46 6.43
N ASN A 329 -0.80 18.44 6.98
CA ASN A 329 0.48 18.19 7.62
C ASN A 329 0.34 17.25 8.84
N TRP A 330 -0.70 17.43 9.64
CA TRP A 330 -1.01 16.53 10.75
C TRP A 330 -1.38 15.12 10.25
N SER A 331 -2.29 15.01 9.27
CA SER A 331 -2.73 13.73 8.69
C SER A 331 -1.58 12.95 8.06
N VAL A 332 -0.71 13.63 7.31
CA VAL A 332 0.47 13.01 6.68
C VAL A 332 1.46 12.48 7.72
N ARG A 333 1.68 13.20 8.83
CA ARG A 333 2.52 12.71 9.93
C ARG A 333 1.93 11.46 10.58
N VAL A 334 0.62 11.45 10.84
CA VAL A 334 -0.08 10.27 11.39
C VAL A 334 0.02 9.09 10.43
N TYR A 335 -0.21 9.34 9.13
CA TYR A 335 -0.07 8.31 8.10
C TYR A 335 1.35 7.76 8.01
N ALA A 336 2.37 8.62 8.01
CA ALA A 336 3.78 8.22 7.98
C ALA A 336 4.19 7.38 9.21
N LEU A 337 3.59 7.63 10.37
CA LEU A 337 3.78 6.79 11.55
C LEU A 337 3.05 5.45 11.40
N ALA A 338 1.82 5.46 10.90
CA ALA A 338 1.02 4.27 10.66
C ALA A 338 1.65 3.37 9.58
N ASP A 339 2.21 3.94 8.51
CA ASP A 339 2.87 3.19 7.44
C ASP A 339 4.11 2.42 7.92
N ARG A 340 4.69 2.81 9.05
CA ARG A 340 5.80 2.09 9.70
C ARG A 340 5.39 0.81 10.41
N GLY A 341 4.16 0.38 10.39
CA GLY A 341 3.52 -0.78 11.00
C GLY A 341 4.38 -1.84 11.71
N PRO A 342 3.84 -2.64 12.61
CA PRO A 342 4.60 -3.65 13.33
C PRO A 342 5.15 -4.70 12.37
N GLY A 343 6.43 -5.07 12.53
CA GLY A 343 7.05 -6.16 11.77
C GLY A 343 7.38 -5.86 10.29
N ARG A 344 7.15 -4.64 9.83
CA ARG A 344 7.58 -4.23 8.49
C ARG A 344 9.05 -3.81 8.50
N SER A 345 9.91 -4.60 7.89
CA SER A 345 11.09 -4.04 7.27
C SER A 345 10.58 -3.15 6.12
N SER A 346 10.76 -1.83 6.26
CA SER A 346 10.25 -0.91 5.24
C SER A 346 11.10 -1.04 3.98
N TRP A 347 10.71 -1.94 3.10
CA TRP A 347 11.27 -2.08 1.74
C TRP A 347 11.17 -0.78 0.96
N ARG A 348 10.18 0.07 1.35
CA ARG A 348 9.91 1.34 0.72
C ARG A 348 10.29 2.50 1.63
N ILE A 349 11.06 3.40 1.09
CA ILE A 349 11.30 4.70 1.69
C ILE A 349 10.49 5.69 0.90
N LEU A 350 9.31 6.01 1.43
CA LEU A 350 8.45 7.02 0.86
C LEU A 350 8.74 8.36 1.54
N ASP A 351 9.04 9.36 0.72
CA ASP A 351 9.25 10.72 1.20
C ASP A 351 7.90 11.45 1.29
N TYR A 352 7.33 11.50 2.48
CA TYR A 352 6.10 12.21 2.80
C TYR A 352 6.30 13.71 3.08
N SER A 353 7.43 14.29 2.67
CA SER A 353 7.68 15.71 2.85
C SER A 353 6.70 16.57 2.06
N MET A 354 6.28 17.68 2.67
CA MET A 354 5.48 18.72 2.01
C MET A 354 6.40 19.70 1.29
N ASP A 355 6.86 19.30 0.10
CA ASP A 355 7.72 20.07 -0.78
C ASP A 355 6.95 21.16 -1.58
N ASP A 356 7.69 21.89 -2.40
CA ASP A 356 7.12 22.95 -3.25
C ASP A 356 6.02 22.43 -4.19
N ARG A 357 6.09 21.17 -4.65
CA ARG A 357 5.07 20.56 -5.51
C ARG A 357 3.73 20.44 -4.78
N VAL A 358 3.76 20.05 -3.50
CA VAL A 358 2.57 19.98 -2.65
C VAL A 358 2.01 21.38 -2.40
N LEU A 359 2.86 22.40 -2.17
CA LEU A 359 2.42 23.77 -2.00
C LEU A 359 1.78 24.33 -3.27
N TRP A 360 2.36 24.09 -4.45
CA TRP A 360 1.74 24.46 -5.72
C TRP A 360 0.40 23.76 -5.96
N TYR A 361 0.31 22.47 -5.64
CA TYR A 361 -0.95 21.75 -5.70
C TYR A 361 -2.00 22.35 -4.76
N LEU A 362 -1.65 22.60 -3.51
CA LEU A 362 -2.51 23.28 -2.53
C LEU A 362 -3.01 24.63 -3.05
N ALA A 363 -2.14 25.44 -3.61
CA ALA A 363 -2.50 26.72 -4.21
C ALA A 363 -3.46 26.55 -5.40
N ALA A 364 -3.17 25.61 -6.29
CA ALA A 364 -3.99 25.34 -7.48
C ALA A 364 -5.40 24.89 -7.11
N ILE A 365 -5.55 23.92 -6.18
CA ILE A 365 -6.88 23.46 -5.75
C ILE A 365 -7.63 24.55 -4.98
N SER A 366 -6.93 25.40 -4.21
CA SER A 366 -7.55 26.49 -3.45
C SER A 366 -8.08 27.57 -4.38
N ILE A 367 -7.34 27.93 -5.42
CA ILE A 367 -7.80 28.87 -6.45
C ILE A 367 -8.92 28.24 -7.28
N GLY A 368 -8.76 26.99 -7.70
CA GLY A 368 -9.76 26.26 -8.45
C GLY A 368 -11.10 26.16 -7.71
N THR A 369 -11.07 25.82 -6.43
CA THR A 369 -12.28 25.80 -5.59
C THR A 369 -12.91 27.18 -5.47
N ALA A 370 -12.12 28.26 -5.22
CA ALA A 370 -12.64 29.63 -5.15
C ALA A 370 -13.37 30.04 -6.43
N VAL A 371 -12.85 29.65 -7.59
CA VAL A 371 -13.48 29.92 -8.88
C VAL A 371 -14.75 29.06 -9.05
N LEU A 372 -14.67 27.75 -8.81
CA LEU A 372 -15.79 26.82 -9.01
C LEU A 372 -17.04 27.21 -8.19
N PHE A 373 -16.90 27.45 -6.90
CA PHE A 373 -18.04 27.80 -6.07
C PHE A 373 -18.40 29.29 -6.08
N GLY A 374 -17.46 30.17 -6.45
CA GLY A 374 -17.70 31.62 -6.56
C GLY A 374 -18.38 32.03 -7.87
N LEU A 375 -18.13 31.27 -8.95
CA LEU A 375 -18.60 31.65 -10.30
C LEU A 375 -20.12 31.51 -10.46
N ALA A 376 -20.73 30.47 -9.96
CA ALA A 376 -22.18 30.25 -10.10
C ALA A 376 -23.02 31.35 -9.43
N PRO A 377 -22.78 31.74 -8.14
CA PRO A 377 -23.45 32.89 -7.53
C PRO A 377 -23.13 34.21 -8.22
N ALA A 378 -21.88 34.42 -8.62
CA ALA A 378 -21.44 35.66 -9.25
C ALA A 378 -22.15 35.89 -10.59
N LEU A 379 -22.22 34.90 -11.46
CA LEU A 379 -22.93 35.00 -12.74
C LEU A 379 -24.42 35.21 -12.55
N ARG A 380 -25.02 34.58 -11.52
CA ARG A 380 -26.43 34.73 -11.25
C ARG A 380 -26.80 36.14 -10.77
N LEU A 381 -26.03 36.69 -9.82
CA LEU A 381 -26.27 38.00 -9.27
C LEU A 381 -25.97 39.11 -10.29
N SER A 382 -25.03 38.93 -11.20
CA SER A 382 -24.72 39.89 -12.24
C SER A 382 -25.79 40.00 -13.33
N ARG A 383 -26.71 39.00 -13.44
CA ARG A 383 -27.83 38.97 -14.42
C ARG A 383 -29.17 39.42 -13.83
N LEU A 384 -29.17 40.00 -12.63
CA LEU A 384 -30.41 40.53 -12.03
C LEU A 384 -30.94 41.71 -12.85
N ASP A 385 -32.16 41.55 -13.39
CA ASP A 385 -32.86 42.63 -14.10
C ASP A 385 -33.68 43.45 -13.12
N ILE A 386 -33.36 44.74 -13.04
CA ILE A 386 -34.01 45.69 -12.15
C ILE A 386 -35.49 45.93 -12.55
N ASN A 387 -35.77 45.89 -13.87
CA ASN A 387 -37.12 46.19 -14.39
C ASN A 387 -38.14 45.09 -14.03
N SER A 388 -37.72 43.85 -13.93
CA SER A 388 -38.59 42.75 -13.52
C SER A 388 -39.01 42.86 -12.05
N ARG A 389 -38.15 43.45 -11.19
CA ARG A 389 -38.45 43.67 -9.75
C ARG A 389 -39.37 44.83 -9.47
N LEU A 390 -39.32 45.88 -10.29
CA LEU A 390 -40.19 47.04 -10.15
C LEU A 390 -41.60 46.73 -10.64
N LYS A 391 -41.77 45.76 -11.60
CA LYS A 391 -43.07 45.38 -12.13
C LYS A 391 -43.79 44.32 -11.28
N ASP A 392 -43.02 43.41 -10.62
CA ASP A 392 -43.59 42.37 -9.77
C ASP A 392 -43.63 42.83 -8.31
N GLY A 393 -44.46 43.84 -8.05
CA GLY A 393 -44.70 44.31 -6.70
C GLY A 393 -44.94 43.15 -5.73
N SER A 394 -44.04 43.00 -4.74
CA SER A 394 -44.22 42.21 -3.51
C SER A 394 -44.41 40.68 -3.60
N ARG A 395 -44.40 40.05 -4.72
CA ARG A 395 -44.55 38.58 -4.79
C ARG A 395 -43.23 37.89 -5.13
N GLY A 396 -42.45 37.56 -4.11
CA GLY A 396 -41.59 36.40 -3.92
C GLY A 396 -40.72 35.81 -5.05
N ALA A 397 -40.22 36.55 -6.04
CA ALA A 397 -39.58 36.00 -7.25
C ALA A 397 -38.02 35.88 -7.22
N ILE A 398 -37.35 35.96 -6.06
CA ILE A 398 -35.86 35.82 -6.00
C ILE A 398 -35.42 34.37 -6.01
N GLY A 399 -36.33 33.45 -5.73
CA GLY A 399 -36.10 31.98 -5.76
C GLY A 399 -36.60 31.31 -7.03
N GLY A 400 -36.63 31.99 -8.21
CA GLY A 400 -37.18 31.43 -9.44
C GLY A 400 -36.77 29.98 -9.72
N GLN A 401 -37.63 29.26 -10.47
CA GLN A 401 -37.51 27.81 -10.78
C GLN A 401 -36.09 27.36 -11.16
N ARG A 402 -35.31 28.20 -11.84
CA ARG A 402 -33.90 27.94 -12.19
C ARG A 402 -32.97 27.85 -10.98
N GLY A 403 -33.21 28.64 -9.91
CA GLY A 403 -32.37 28.55 -8.70
C GLY A 403 -32.62 27.32 -7.87
N LYS A 404 -33.88 26.90 -7.80
CA LYS A 404 -34.27 25.63 -7.17
C LYS A 404 -33.71 24.42 -7.94
N ARG A 405 -33.71 24.47 -9.28
CA ARG A 405 -33.15 23.43 -10.12
C ARG A 405 -31.64 23.26 -9.91
N LEU A 406 -30.87 24.36 -9.81
CA LEU A 406 -29.42 24.31 -9.57
C LEU A 406 -29.11 23.74 -8.19
N SER A 407 -29.79 24.21 -7.14
CA SER A 407 -29.58 23.67 -5.79
C SER A 407 -29.99 22.19 -5.69
N SER A 408 -31.08 21.79 -6.35
CA SER A 408 -31.49 20.39 -6.45
C SER A 408 -30.46 19.54 -7.20
N LEU A 409 -29.88 20.06 -8.29
CA LEU A 409 -28.82 19.38 -9.05
C LEU A 409 -27.57 19.18 -8.19
N LEU A 410 -27.15 20.20 -7.44
CA LEU A 410 -26.00 20.11 -6.53
C LEU A 410 -26.22 19.05 -5.44
N VAL A 411 -27.42 19.03 -4.81
CA VAL A 411 -27.78 17.99 -3.81
C VAL A 411 -27.79 16.60 -4.44
N THR A 412 -28.34 16.46 -5.65
CA THR A 412 -28.32 15.19 -6.40
C THR A 412 -26.91 14.70 -6.65
N ALA A 413 -26.03 15.59 -7.17
CA ALA A 413 -24.63 15.25 -7.44
C ALA A 413 -23.86 14.90 -6.15
N GLU A 414 -24.07 15.68 -5.09
CA GLU A 414 -23.48 15.46 -3.77
C GLU A 414 -23.88 14.10 -3.19
N THR A 415 -25.16 13.76 -3.23
CA THR A 415 -25.69 12.47 -2.76
C THR A 415 -25.13 11.32 -3.60
N ALA A 416 -25.03 11.49 -4.92
CA ALA A 416 -24.46 10.48 -5.82
C ALA A 416 -22.99 10.23 -5.51
N LEU A 417 -22.18 11.28 -5.39
CA LEU A 417 -20.76 11.18 -5.06
C LEU A 417 -20.53 10.57 -3.67
N ALA A 418 -21.35 10.97 -2.69
CA ALA A 418 -21.27 10.40 -1.34
C ALA A 418 -21.59 8.90 -1.34
N LEU A 419 -22.61 8.44 -2.11
CA LEU A 419 -22.91 7.02 -2.24
C LEU A 419 -21.77 6.24 -2.89
N VAL A 420 -21.16 6.78 -3.93
CA VAL A 420 -19.98 6.16 -4.58
C VAL A 420 -18.85 5.96 -3.57
N LEU A 421 -18.56 6.98 -2.77
CA LEU A 421 -17.51 6.92 -1.74
C LEU A 421 -17.85 5.93 -0.61
N LEU A 422 -19.11 5.94 -0.14
CA LEU A 422 -19.56 4.98 0.89
C LEU A 422 -19.50 3.54 0.38
N THR A 423 -19.90 3.31 -0.87
CA THR A 423 -19.85 1.98 -1.49
C THR A 423 -18.41 1.52 -1.65
N GLY A 424 -17.52 2.39 -2.15
CA GLY A 424 -16.09 2.10 -2.26
C GLY A 424 -15.47 1.74 -0.91
N ALA A 425 -15.73 2.53 0.12
CA ALA A 425 -15.28 2.24 1.48
C ALA A 425 -15.84 0.92 2.02
N GLY A 426 -17.13 0.68 1.83
CA GLY A 426 -17.77 -0.56 2.26
C GLY A 426 -17.19 -1.81 1.59
N LEU A 427 -16.87 -1.73 0.29
CA LEU A 427 -16.20 -2.82 -0.43
C LEU A 427 -14.79 -3.06 0.10
N MET A 428 -14.00 -2.01 0.36
CA MET A 428 -12.64 -2.12 0.91
C MET A 428 -12.65 -2.69 2.33
N ILE A 429 -13.56 -2.23 3.18
CA ILE A 429 -13.72 -2.75 4.56
C ILE A 429 -14.11 -4.22 4.51
N ARG A 430 -15.07 -4.61 3.66
CA ARG A 430 -15.50 -6.00 3.52
C ARG A 430 -14.38 -6.89 2.98
N SER A 431 -13.62 -6.39 2.01
CA SER A 431 -12.44 -7.07 1.49
C SER A 431 -11.39 -7.31 2.56
N PHE A 432 -11.08 -6.29 3.35
CA PHE A 432 -10.16 -6.40 4.49
C PHE A 432 -10.70 -7.38 5.55
N TRP A 433 -11.99 -7.31 5.88
CA TRP A 433 -12.62 -8.20 6.85
C TRP A 433 -12.55 -9.67 6.39
N ASN A 434 -12.86 -9.94 5.12
CA ASN A 434 -12.73 -11.27 4.56
C ASN A 434 -11.28 -11.77 4.64
N LEU A 435 -10.31 -10.91 4.31
CA LEU A 435 -8.90 -11.25 4.38
C LEU A 435 -8.46 -11.55 5.83
N TYR A 436 -8.94 -10.78 6.78
CA TYR A 436 -8.58 -10.89 8.20
C TYR A 436 -9.27 -12.08 8.91
N THR A 437 -10.47 -12.44 8.48
CA THR A 437 -11.27 -13.52 9.12
C THR A 437 -11.24 -14.83 8.33
N GLU A 438 -10.46 -14.90 7.25
CA GLU A 438 -10.34 -16.12 6.46
C GLU A 438 -9.72 -17.23 7.31
N ASP A 439 -10.36 -18.39 7.32
CA ASP A 439 -9.78 -19.58 7.91
C ASP A 439 -8.63 -20.09 7.03
N LEU A 440 -7.42 -19.97 7.53
CA LEU A 440 -6.21 -20.42 6.82
C LEU A 440 -6.00 -21.92 6.87
N GLY A 441 -6.91 -22.69 7.48
CA GLY A 441 -6.75 -24.13 7.67
C GLY A 441 -5.65 -24.53 8.65
N VAL A 442 -4.92 -23.53 9.22
CA VAL A 442 -3.86 -23.69 10.21
C VAL A 442 -4.23 -23.03 11.53
N LYS A 443 -3.83 -23.64 12.61
CA LYS A 443 -4.03 -23.05 13.96
C LYS A 443 -2.93 -22.00 14.21
N THR A 444 -3.21 -20.74 13.89
CA THR A 444 -2.23 -19.63 13.99
C THR A 444 -1.89 -19.27 15.42
N SER A 445 -2.84 -19.45 16.35
CA SER A 445 -2.65 -19.15 17.77
C SER A 445 -1.52 -19.99 18.38
N ASN A 446 -0.75 -19.36 19.25
CA ASN A 446 0.36 -20.00 19.97
C ASN A 446 1.45 -20.60 19.07
N LEU A 447 1.62 -20.05 17.86
CA LEU A 447 2.75 -20.40 16.99
C LEU A 447 3.81 -19.29 17.03
N LEU A 448 5.01 -19.63 17.52
CA LEU A 448 6.21 -18.82 17.38
C LEU A 448 6.95 -19.22 16.10
N THR A 449 7.34 -18.25 15.31
CA THR A 449 8.14 -18.46 14.11
C THR A 449 9.43 -17.68 14.19
N LEU A 450 10.51 -18.22 13.71
CA LEU A 450 11.77 -17.52 13.48
C LEU A 450 12.43 -18.06 12.22
N SER A 451 13.16 -17.24 11.54
CA SER A 451 13.91 -17.64 10.35
C SER A 451 15.41 -17.60 10.64
N PHE A 452 16.18 -18.41 9.97
CA PHE A 452 17.64 -18.42 10.07
C PHE A 452 18.26 -18.73 8.72
N HIS A 453 19.53 -18.33 8.56
CA HIS A 453 20.30 -18.58 7.35
C HIS A 453 21.61 -19.26 7.72
N LEU A 454 21.89 -20.42 7.12
CA LEU A 454 23.09 -21.18 7.35
C LEU A 454 24.23 -20.68 6.46
N PRO A 455 25.37 -20.24 7.03
CA PRO A 455 26.54 -19.91 6.23
C PRO A 455 27.07 -21.14 5.47
N VAL A 456 27.07 -21.07 4.14
CA VAL A 456 27.47 -22.18 3.25
C VAL A 456 28.89 -22.66 3.55
N ALA A 457 29.79 -21.75 3.87
CA ALA A 457 31.18 -22.04 4.24
C ALA A 457 31.29 -22.92 5.50
N LYS A 458 30.42 -22.73 6.49
CA LYS A 458 30.40 -23.47 7.75
C LYS A 458 29.58 -24.77 7.66
N TYR A 459 28.57 -24.79 6.80
CA TYR A 459 27.67 -25.90 6.57
C TYR A 459 27.70 -26.34 5.10
N PRO A 460 28.82 -26.87 4.61
CA PRO A 460 28.95 -27.31 3.22
C PRO A 460 28.11 -28.56 2.98
N GLY A 461 27.21 -28.52 2.02
CA GLY A 461 26.43 -29.66 1.61
C GLY A 461 25.18 -29.98 2.46
N ALA A 462 24.29 -30.76 1.88
CA ALA A 462 22.95 -31.03 2.43
C ALA A 462 23.01 -31.86 3.72
N GLU A 463 24.04 -32.69 3.91
CA GLU A 463 24.19 -33.52 5.10
C GLU A 463 24.45 -32.71 6.38
N ALA A 464 25.44 -31.83 6.32
CA ALA A 464 25.76 -30.94 7.44
C ALA A 464 24.58 -30.07 7.83
N ARG A 465 23.84 -29.59 6.84
CA ARG A 465 22.64 -28.78 7.05
C ARG A 465 21.50 -29.58 7.67
N SER A 466 21.23 -30.76 7.14
CA SER A 466 20.20 -31.67 7.68
C SER A 466 20.50 -32.07 9.15
N ALA A 467 21.75 -32.38 9.45
CA ALA A 467 22.19 -32.67 10.82
C ALA A 467 22.05 -31.46 11.75
N PHE A 468 22.28 -30.24 11.22
CA PHE A 468 22.04 -29.02 11.99
C PHE A 468 20.54 -28.82 12.26
N TYR A 469 19.68 -29.02 11.28
CA TYR A 469 18.22 -28.94 11.44
C TYR A 469 17.72 -29.89 12.52
N ASP A 470 18.21 -31.15 12.53
CA ASP A 470 17.84 -32.13 13.56
C ASP A 470 18.24 -31.65 14.95
N ARG A 471 19.43 -31.08 15.12
CA ARG A 471 19.88 -30.50 16.40
C ARG A 471 19.05 -29.31 16.85
N VAL A 472 18.68 -28.43 15.92
CA VAL A 472 17.79 -27.28 16.20
C VAL A 472 16.45 -27.79 16.72
N GLN A 473 15.84 -28.76 16.03
CA GLN A 473 14.56 -29.31 16.43
C GLN A 473 14.64 -29.91 17.85
N GLN A 474 15.64 -30.74 18.13
CA GLN A 474 15.82 -31.37 19.44
C GLN A 474 16.07 -30.36 20.57
N ASN A 475 16.94 -29.37 20.33
CA ASN A 475 17.26 -28.38 21.35
C ASN A 475 16.05 -27.49 21.68
N LEU A 476 15.34 -27.01 20.68
CA LEU A 476 14.19 -26.13 20.87
C LEU A 476 12.97 -26.89 21.41
N GLN A 477 12.81 -28.17 21.07
CA GLN A 477 11.76 -29.04 21.63
C GLN A 477 11.92 -29.24 23.13
N ALA A 478 13.14 -29.18 23.65
CA ALA A 478 13.46 -29.37 25.07
C ALA A 478 13.13 -28.12 25.93
N ILE A 479 12.82 -26.97 25.32
CA ILE A 479 12.51 -25.74 26.04
C ILE A 479 11.17 -25.88 26.80
N PRO A 480 11.12 -25.64 28.11
CA PRO A 480 9.88 -25.70 28.89
C PRO A 480 8.80 -24.75 28.31
N GLY A 481 7.59 -25.27 28.13
CA GLY A 481 6.49 -24.53 27.53
C GLY A 481 6.33 -24.72 26.02
N VAL A 482 7.25 -25.40 25.35
CA VAL A 482 7.12 -25.84 23.95
C VAL A 482 6.30 -27.13 23.89
N GLU A 483 5.37 -27.20 22.98
CA GLU A 483 4.56 -28.41 22.71
C GLU A 483 5.13 -29.22 21.57
N SER A 484 5.44 -28.58 20.44
CA SER A 484 6.08 -29.18 19.28
C SER A 484 6.89 -28.16 18.49
N VAL A 485 7.94 -28.63 17.83
CA VAL A 485 8.80 -27.84 16.93
C VAL A 485 8.88 -28.52 15.58
N ALA A 486 8.72 -27.76 14.55
CA ALA A 486 8.93 -28.19 13.16
C ALA A 486 9.84 -27.20 12.42
N LEU A 487 10.53 -27.74 11.43
CA LEU A 487 11.37 -26.94 10.53
C LEU A 487 10.77 -26.95 9.14
N SER A 488 10.88 -25.82 8.44
CA SER A 488 10.39 -25.73 7.07
C SER A 488 11.17 -24.69 6.26
N ARG A 489 11.07 -24.77 4.96
CA ARG A 489 11.55 -23.73 4.02
C ARG A 489 10.39 -22.90 3.49
N GLY A 490 9.51 -22.51 4.32
CA GLY A 490 8.34 -21.70 4.03
C GLY A 490 7.46 -21.66 5.26
N LEU A 491 6.83 -20.54 5.50
CA LEU A 491 5.88 -20.41 6.59
C LEU A 491 4.46 -20.77 6.10
N PRO A 492 3.60 -21.29 6.96
CA PRO A 492 2.20 -21.51 6.61
C PRO A 492 1.58 -20.21 6.07
N ALA A 493 0.80 -20.29 5.01
CA ALA A 493 0.18 -19.20 4.26
C ALA A 493 1.16 -18.27 3.49
N PHE A 494 2.43 -18.18 3.86
CA PHE A 494 3.45 -17.43 3.11
C PHE A 494 4.13 -18.32 2.04
N GLY A 495 3.73 -19.57 1.97
CA GLY A 495 4.13 -20.49 0.93
C GLY A 495 5.58 -20.94 0.99
N GLY A 496 6.00 -21.46 -0.13
CA GLY A 496 7.37 -21.90 -0.41
C GLY A 496 7.75 -21.50 -1.82
N ALA A 497 8.71 -22.21 -2.38
CA ALA A 497 9.15 -21.96 -3.75
C ALA A 497 8.04 -22.24 -4.76
N LYS A 498 7.92 -21.39 -5.78
CA LYS A 498 7.17 -21.75 -6.99
C LYS A 498 7.93 -22.82 -7.74
N LEU A 499 7.36 -24.00 -7.81
CA LEU A 499 7.88 -25.14 -8.54
C LEU A 499 7.05 -25.35 -9.80
N THR A 500 7.61 -26.09 -10.76
CA THR A 500 6.85 -26.67 -11.85
C THR A 500 6.85 -28.20 -11.71
N PHE A 501 5.85 -28.87 -12.29
CA PHE A 501 5.73 -30.31 -12.17
C PHE A 501 5.26 -30.99 -13.46
N GLU A 502 5.48 -32.29 -13.54
CA GLU A 502 4.95 -33.18 -14.57
C GLU A 502 4.40 -34.46 -13.96
N LEU A 503 3.52 -35.13 -14.68
CA LEU A 503 2.93 -36.41 -14.31
C LEU A 503 3.43 -37.53 -15.24
N PRO A 504 3.47 -38.79 -14.78
CA PRO A 504 3.87 -39.91 -15.61
C PRO A 504 2.94 -40.07 -16.82
N GLY A 505 3.54 -40.20 -18.01
CA GLY A 505 2.79 -40.41 -19.26
C GLY A 505 2.32 -39.15 -19.95
N GLU A 506 2.56 -37.95 -19.36
CA GLU A 506 2.36 -36.70 -20.06
C GLU A 506 3.54 -36.37 -20.98
N PRO A 507 3.30 -35.68 -22.12
CA PRO A 507 4.39 -35.19 -22.98
C PRO A 507 5.34 -34.31 -22.18
N ALA A 508 6.65 -34.41 -22.40
CA ALA A 508 7.62 -33.53 -21.80
C ALA A 508 7.38 -32.09 -22.29
N LEU A 509 6.99 -31.21 -21.41
CA LEU A 509 6.78 -29.81 -21.69
C LEU A 509 8.08 -29.01 -21.43
N ASP A 510 8.29 -27.96 -22.18
CA ASP A 510 9.35 -27.01 -21.89
C ASP A 510 9.03 -26.20 -20.61
N ASP A 511 10.03 -25.51 -20.08
CA ASP A 511 9.92 -24.79 -18.80
C ASP A 511 8.79 -23.75 -18.77
N GLN A 512 8.41 -23.20 -19.93
CA GLN A 512 7.37 -22.17 -20.03
C GLN A 512 5.94 -22.72 -20.03
N HIS A 513 5.78 -23.97 -20.41
CA HIS A 513 4.48 -24.64 -20.55
C HIS A 513 4.17 -25.62 -19.42
N ARG A 514 5.13 -25.88 -18.50
CA ARG A 514 4.87 -26.72 -17.33
C ARG A 514 3.91 -26.05 -16.35
N ARG A 515 3.06 -26.87 -15.73
CA ARG A 515 2.13 -26.39 -14.70
C ARG A 515 2.92 -25.99 -13.45
N ALA A 516 2.52 -24.87 -12.84
CA ALA A 516 3.12 -24.38 -11.61
C ALA A 516 2.41 -24.95 -10.37
N VAL A 517 3.16 -25.13 -9.29
CA VAL A 517 2.67 -25.57 -7.98
C VAL A 517 3.49 -24.90 -6.89
N GLY A 518 2.88 -24.63 -5.73
CA GLY A 518 3.62 -24.18 -4.55
C GLY A 518 4.34 -25.36 -3.88
N GLY A 519 5.65 -25.23 -3.64
CA GLY A 519 6.44 -26.26 -2.97
C GLY A 519 6.88 -25.81 -1.59
N ILE A 520 6.53 -26.57 -0.56
CA ILE A 520 6.99 -26.34 0.81
C ILE A 520 7.83 -27.50 1.25
N VAL A 521 9.06 -27.22 1.65
CA VAL A 521 9.91 -28.27 2.19
C VAL A 521 9.78 -28.28 3.70
N VAL A 522 9.51 -29.44 4.30
CA VAL A 522 9.10 -29.57 5.71
C VAL A 522 9.88 -30.67 6.42
N GLY A 523 10.01 -30.52 7.73
CA GLY A 523 10.55 -31.51 8.63
C GLY A 523 9.47 -32.41 9.24
N PRO A 524 9.89 -33.38 10.06
CA PRO A 524 8.97 -34.16 10.87
C PRO A 524 8.08 -33.27 11.76
N ASP A 525 6.90 -33.78 12.09
CA ASP A 525 5.89 -33.11 12.93
C ASP A 525 5.37 -31.75 12.40
N TYR A 526 5.66 -31.40 11.11
CA TYR A 526 5.22 -30.12 10.56
C TYR A 526 3.70 -29.96 10.60
N PHE A 527 2.96 -30.92 10.04
CA PHE A 527 1.50 -30.84 9.97
C PHE A 527 0.86 -30.81 11.35
N LYS A 528 1.36 -31.61 12.28
CA LYS A 528 0.95 -31.62 13.70
C LYS A 528 1.20 -30.24 14.34
N THR A 529 2.38 -29.65 14.11
CA THR A 529 2.79 -28.38 14.71
C THR A 529 1.94 -27.22 14.20
N VAL A 530 1.67 -27.17 12.88
CA VAL A 530 0.83 -26.12 12.29
C VAL A 530 -0.67 -26.40 12.44
N GLY A 531 -1.05 -27.63 12.77
CA GLY A 531 -2.44 -28.05 12.97
C GLY A 531 -3.18 -28.40 11.69
N LEU A 532 -2.46 -28.75 10.61
CA LEU A 532 -3.04 -29.27 9.38
C LEU A 532 -3.45 -30.73 9.54
N ALA A 533 -4.64 -31.07 9.07
CA ALA A 533 -5.13 -32.45 9.13
C ALA A 533 -4.57 -33.27 7.98
N VAL A 534 -4.06 -34.47 8.31
CA VAL A 534 -3.76 -35.50 7.31
C VAL A 534 -5.07 -36.21 6.99
N LEU A 535 -5.60 -36.02 5.78
CA LEU A 535 -6.91 -36.52 5.35
C LEU A 535 -6.85 -37.97 4.90
N SER A 536 -5.75 -38.37 4.25
CA SER A 536 -5.51 -39.74 3.85
C SER A 536 -4.01 -40.06 3.80
N GLY A 537 -3.66 -41.32 3.95
CA GLY A 537 -2.26 -41.72 3.96
C GLY A 537 -1.57 -41.48 5.30
N ARG A 538 -0.33 -40.99 5.27
CA ARG A 538 0.51 -40.77 6.45
C ARG A 538 1.31 -39.48 6.35
N ASP A 539 1.76 -38.98 7.50
CA ASP A 539 2.76 -37.90 7.61
C ASP A 539 4.17 -38.42 7.26
N PHE A 540 5.12 -37.52 7.02
CA PHE A 540 6.54 -37.86 6.93
C PHE A 540 7.06 -38.37 8.28
N ASN A 541 7.98 -39.30 8.17
CA ASN A 541 8.61 -39.93 9.34
C ASN A 541 10.12 -40.11 9.12
N ASP A 542 10.81 -40.61 10.15
CA ASP A 542 12.26 -40.80 10.13
C ASP A 542 12.77 -41.80 9.04
N ARG A 543 11.89 -42.66 8.49
CA ARG A 543 12.23 -43.54 7.39
C ARG A 543 12.29 -42.86 6.02
N ASP A 544 11.73 -41.65 5.91
CA ASP A 544 11.75 -40.86 4.67
C ASP A 544 13.08 -40.09 4.54
N GLY A 545 14.19 -40.78 4.58
CA GLY A 545 15.57 -40.30 4.49
C GLY A 545 16.14 -40.29 3.06
N ALA A 546 17.40 -39.91 2.92
CA ALA A 546 18.06 -39.74 1.63
C ALA A 546 18.14 -41.01 0.78
N SER A 547 18.15 -42.17 1.40
CA SER A 547 18.24 -43.48 0.73
C SER A 547 16.89 -44.19 0.53
N SER A 548 15.78 -43.57 1.01
CA SER A 548 14.45 -44.16 0.89
C SER A 548 13.79 -43.82 -0.46
N LEU A 549 12.64 -44.48 -0.72
CA LEU A 549 11.81 -44.09 -1.86
C LEU A 549 11.44 -42.61 -1.79
N PRO A 550 11.66 -41.82 -2.87
CA PRO A 550 11.28 -40.43 -2.89
C PRO A 550 9.76 -40.26 -2.73
N VAL A 551 9.35 -39.46 -1.76
CA VAL A 551 7.95 -39.26 -1.39
C VAL A 551 7.55 -37.80 -1.37
N ALA A 552 6.24 -37.56 -1.53
CA ALA A 552 5.60 -36.25 -1.38
C ALA A 552 4.27 -36.39 -0.65
N ILE A 553 3.86 -35.32 0.00
CA ILE A 553 2.49 -35.13 0.51
C ILE A 553 1.90 -33.97 -0.28
N VAL A 554 0.64 -34.06 -0.65
CA VAL A 554 -0.04 -33.05 -1.48
C VAL A 554 -1.25 -32.48 -0.77
N SER A 555 -1.63 -31.24 -1.12
CA SER A 555 -2.86 -30.64 -0.64
C SER A 555 -4.10 -31.30 -1.27
N GLU A 556 -5.23 -31.23 -0.59
CA GLU A 556 -6.50 -31.80 -1.05
C GLU A 556 -6.91 -31.22 -2.41
N ARG A 557 -6.72 -29.91 -2.61
CA ARG A 557 -6.98 -29.25 -3.90
C ARG A 557 -6.13 -29.81 -5.02
N PHE A 558 -4.82 -29.97 -4.80
CA PHE A 558 -3.92 -30.59 -5.78
C PHE A 558 -4.38 -32.00 -6.14
N ALA A 559 -4.74 -32.79 -5.13
CA ALA A 559 -5.21 -34.15 -5.30
C ALA A 559 -6.52 -34.20 -6.11
N THR A 560 -7.49 -33.37 -5.78
CA THR A 560 -8.81 -33.33 -6.42
C THR A 560 -8.72 -32.84 -7.86
N GLU A 561 -7.87 -31.84 -8.14
CA GLU A 561 -7.72 -31.29 -9.48
C GLU A 561 -7.09 -32.29 -10.45
N LEU A 562 -6.07 -33.04 -9.99
CA LEU A 562 -5.31 -33.94 -10.88
C LEU A 562 -5.87 -35.33 -10.91
N TRP A 563 -6.50 -35.82 -9.85
CA TRP A 563 -7.01 -37.20 -9.74
C TRP A 563 -8.45 -37.21 -9.13
N PRO A 564 -9.43 -36.59 -9.77
CA PRO A 564 -10.76 -36.30 -9.16
C PRO A 564 -11.57 -37.54 -8.76
N GLU A 565 -11.34 -38.68 -9.37
CA GLU A 565 -12.08 -39.93 -9.09
C GLU A 565 -11.18 -41.13 -8.78
N ARG A 566 -9.91 -40.88 -8.42
CA ARG A 566 -8.91 -41.98 -8.26
C ARG A 566 -8.26 -41.91 -6.88
N GLU A 567 -7.84 -43.10 -6.43
CA GLU A 567 -6.97 -43.19 -5.27
C GLU A 567 -5.68 -42.40 -5.51
N VAL A 568 -5.40 -41.41 -4.67
CA VAL A 568 -4.26 -40.50 -4.81
C VAL A 568 -2.97 -41.09 -4.27
N LEU A 569 -3.10 -41.91 -3.22
CA LEU A 569 -1.95 -42.57 -2.60
C LEU A 569 -1.24 -43.52 -3.61
N GLY A 570 0.07 -43.44 -3.62
CA GLY A 570 0.89 -44.24 -4.56
C GLY A 570 1.02 -43.62 -5.97
N LYS A 571 0.27 -42.56 -6.31
CA LYS A 571 0.49 -41.83 -7.55
C LYS A 571 1.85 -41.17 -7.56
N ARG A 572 2.37 -40.90 -8.75
CA ARG A 572 3.71 -40.35 -8.93
C ARG A 572 3.64 -38.99 -9.58
N LEU A 573 4.51 -38.07 -9.15
CA LEU A 573 4.76 -36.79 -9.79
C LEU A 573 6.26 -36.47 -9.76
N ARG A 574 6.70 -35.56 -10.63
CA ARG A 574 8.07 -35.07 -10.63
C ARG A 574 8.01 -33.54 -10.50
N VAL A 575 8.77 -33.01 -9.60
CA VAL A 575 8.91 -31.53 -9.45
C VAL A 575 10.23 -31.06 -10.02
N PHE A 576 10.24 -29.82 -10.52
CA PHE A 576 11.42 -29.17 -11.05
C PHE A 576 11.83 -28.04 -10.11
N LEU A 577 13.08 -28.09 -9.67
CA LEU A 577 13.71 -27.08 -8.85
C LEU A 577 14.72 -26.31 -9.71
N ARG A 578 14.55 -25.00 -9.86
CA ARG A 578 15.39 -24.17 -10.76
C ARG A 578 15.55 -24.82 -12.17
N ASN A 579 14.49 -25.38 -12.73
CA ASN A 579 14.43 -26.07 -14.02
C ASN A 579 15.22 -27.39 -14.09
N SER A 580 15.79 -27.85 -12.99
CA SER A 580 16.40 -29.18 -12.92
C SER A 580 15.36 -30.20 -12.47
N PRO A 581 15.20 -31.33 -13.21
CA PRO A 581 14.25 -32.35 -12.85
C PRO A 581 14.67 -33.05 -11.57
N GLY A 582 13.78 -33.10 -10.59
CA GLY A 582 13.93 -33.97 -9.42
C GLY A 582 13.64 -35.45 -9.73
N PRO A 583 13.76 -36.35 -8.75
CA PRO A 583 13.31 -37.71 -8.88
C PRO A 583 11.77 -37.79 -8.98
N TRP A 584 11.27 -38.95 -9.43
CA TRP A 584 9.85 -39.27 -9.35
C TRP A 584 9.44 -39.51 -7.90
N LEU A 585 8.53 -38.68 -7.41
CA LEU A 585 8.01 -38.72 -6.05
C LEU A 585 6.74 -39.54 -5.99
N THR A 586 6.60 -40.38 -4.96
CA THR A 586 5.37 -41.13 -4.68
C THR A 586 4.54 -40.38 -3.65
N VAL A 587 3.27 -40.15 -3.92
CA VAL A 587 2.35 -39.49 -2.97
C VAL A 587 2.03 -40.47 -1.84
N VAL A 588 2.38 -40.11 -0.60
CA VAL A 588 2.18 -40.93 0.61
C VAL A 588 1.11 -40.35 1.55
N GLY A 589 0.68 -39.14 1.31
CA GLY A 589 -0.36 -38.50 2.10
C GLY A 589 -1.04 -37.35 1.38
N VAL A 590 -2.25 -37.05 1.81
CA VAL A 590 -3.04 -35.88 1.41
C VAL A 590 -3.38 -35.12 2.67
N VAL A 591 -3.16 -33.82 2.66
CA VAL A 591 -3.44 -32.90 3.77
C VAL A 591 -4.50 -31.86 3.40
N SER A 592 -5.16 -31.30 4.41
CA SER A 592 -6.09 -30.19 4.21
C SER A 592 -5.42 -29.00 3.55
N ASP A 593 -6.20 -28.22 2.83
CA ASP A 593 -5.69 -27.06 2.10
C ASP A 593 -5.28 -25.91 3.04
N ILE A 594 -4.24 -25.19 2.62
CA ILE A 594 -4.00 -23.82 3.02
C ILE A 594 -4.56 -22.95 1.88
N PRO A 595 -5.65 -22.20 2.09
CA PRO A 595 -6.38 -21.54 0.99
C PRO A 595 -5.60 -20.45 0.30
N ARG A 596 -4.51 -19.97 0.90
CA ARG A 596 -3.68 -18.90 0.36
C ARG A 596 -2.18 -19.20 0.42
N ASN A 597 -1.54 -18.75 -0.64
CA ASN A 597 -0.10 -18.58 -0.71
C ASN A 597 0.17 -17.09 -0.97
N TYR A 598 0.60 -16.35 0.04
CA TYR A 598 0.78 -14.91 -0.07
C TYR A 598 1.99 -14.52 -0.92
N ASP A 599 3.03 -15.34 -0.95
CA ASP A 599 4.21 -15.09 -1.77
C ASP A 599 3.96 -15.40 -3.25
N HIS A 600 3.11 -16.42 -3.51
CA HIS A 600 2.76 -16.87 -4.86
C HIS A 600 1.25 -17.08 -4.99
N PRO A 601 0.44 -16.02 -5.09
CA PRO A 601 -1.03 -16.10 -5.11
C PRO A 601 -1.60 -16.92 -6.28
N GLU A 602 -0.81 -17.11 -7.32
CA GLU A 602 -1.15 -17.95 -8.48
C GLU A 602 -1.04 -19.44 -8.22
N THR A 603 -0.34 -19.87 -7.15
CA THR A 603 -0.16 -21.28 -6.79
C THR A 603 -0.98 -21.60 -5.53
N LYS A 604 -2.17 -22.11 -5.74
CA LYS A 604 -3.07 -22.52 -4.65
C LYS A 604 -2.90 -23.97 -4.26
N GLU A 605 -2.40 -24.76 -5.19
CA GLU A 605 -2.05 -26.17 -5.04
C GLU A 605 -0.68 -26.27 -4.39
N LEU A 606 -0.54 -27.16 -3.38
CA LEU A 606 0.70 -27.31 -2.62
C LEU A 606 1.22 -28.73 -2.68
N VAL A 607 2.53 -28.85 -2.83
CA VAL A 607 3.29 -30.09 -2.70
C VAL A 607 4.28 -29.94 -1.56
N TYR A 608 4.23 -30.82 -0.59
CA TYR A 608 5.14 -30.87 0.54
C TYR A 608 6.23 -31.89 0.30
N LEU A 609 7.47 -31.53 0.59
CA LEU A 609 8.67 -32.35 0.35
C LEU A 609 9.44 -32.51 1.67
N PRO A 610 9.90 -33.73 2.00
CA PRO A 610 10.66 -33.94 3.23
C PRO A 610 12.11 -33.43 3.07
N TYR A 611 12.60 -32.63 4.02
CA TYR A 611 13.94 -32.06 3.92
C TYR A 611 15.06 -33.13 3.95
N ARG A 612 14.81 -34.27 4.59
CA ARG A 612 15.79 -35.30 4.72
C ARG A 612 16.06 -36.09 3.43
N GLN A 613 15.18 -36.00 2.42
CA GLN A 613 15.34 -36.74 1.15
C GLN A 613 16.25 -36.01 0.14
N ARG A 614 16.69 -34.80 0.41
CA ARG A 614 17.64 -34.07 -0.45
C ARG A 614 17.23 -34.10 -1.95
N LEU A 615 15.95 -33.82 -2.21
CA LEU A 615 15.30 -34.01 -3.51
C LEU A 615 15.82 -33.11 -4.64
N SER A 616 16.76 -32.23 -4.39
CA SER A 616 17.35 -31.34 -5.39
C SER A 616 18.86 -31.50 -5.46
N GLY A 617 19.39 -31.51 -6.67
CA GLY A 617 20.81 -31.31 -6.95
C GLY A 617 21.24 -29.83 -6.72
N ASP A 618 20.43 -29.02 -6.04
CA ASP A 618 20.70 -27.63 -5.70
C ASP A 618 21.66 -27.57 -4.50
N PRO A 619 22.92 -27.12 -4.69
CA PRO A 619 23.90 -27.00 -3.60
C PRO A 619 23.45 -26.00 -2.53
N ASP A 620 22.57 -25.06 -2.86
CA ASP A 620 22.01 -24.07 -1.94
C ASP A 620 20.69 -24.52 -1.31
N ALA A 621 20.24 -25.73 -1.60
CA ALA A 621 19.10 -26.29 -0.91
C ALA A 621 19.38 -26.30 0.60
N TRP A 622 18.42 -25.76 1.41
CA TRP A 622 18.50 -25.77 2.88
C TRP A 622 19.45 -24.73 3.51
N VAL A 623 19.84 -23.71 2.79
CA VAL A 623 20.58 -22.59 3.35
C VAL A 623 19.66 -21.74 4.24
N GLU A 624 18.41 -21.60 3.84
CA GLU A 624 17.38 -20.89 4.60
C GLU A 624 16.44 -21.86 5.30
N GLY A 625 16.17 -21.63 6.59
CA GLY A 625 15.25 -22.41 7.39
C GLY A 625 14.34 -21.56 8.26
N ASN A 626 13.13 -22.04 8.46
CA ASN A 626 12.20 -21.48 9.43
C ASN A 626 11.94 -22.51 10.54
N VAL A 627 12.00 -22.03 11.78
CA VAL A 627 11.50 -22.77 12.92
C VAL A 627 10.06 -22.35 13.15
N ILE A 628 9.18 -23.31 13.33
CA ILE A 628 7.79 -23.13 13.73
C ILE A 628 7.61 -23.90 15.02
N ALA A 629 7.21 -23.23 16.07
CA ALA A 629 7.03 -23.87 17.37
C ALA A 629 5.64 -23.59 17.92
N ARG A 630 4.93 -24.66 18.28
CA ARG A 630 3.68 -24.56 19.04
C ARG A 630 4.00 -24.51 20.53
N THR A 631 3.38 -23.58 21.24
CA THR A 631 3.69 -23.32 22.63
C THR A 631 2.44 -23.46 23.51
N ARG A 632 2.65 -23.89 24.77
CA ARG A 632 1.59 -23.97 25.80
C ARG A 632 1.46 -22.65 26.58
N VAL A 633 2.44 -21.78 26.46
CA VAL A 633 2.52 -20.45 27.08
C VAL A 633 2.49 -19.39 25.99
N PRO A 634 2.25 -18.11 26.29
CA PRO A 634 2.29 -17.06 25.29
C PRO A 634 3.62 -17.09 24.50
N PRO A 635 3.60 -17.21 23.15
CA PRO A 635 4.81 -17.44 22.35
C PRO A 635 5.90 -16.38 22.55
N VAL A 636 5.48 -15.12 22.73
CA VAL A 636 6.39 -13.99 22.94
C VAL A 636 7.28 -14.17 24.18
N SER A 637 6.80 -14.85 25.22
CA SER A 637 7.58 -15.13 26.45
C SER A 637 8.75 -16.07 26.20
N LEU A 638 8.70 -16.90 25.17
CA LEU A 638 9.75 -17.85 24.81
C LEU A 638 10.79 -17.29 23.83
N THR A 639 10.61 -16.08 23.32
CA THR A 639 11.49 -15.47 22.32
C THR A 639 12.96 -15.46 22.76
N ALA A 640 13.23 -15.09 24.00
CA ALA A 640 14.59 -15.06 24.56
C ALA A 640 15.18 -16.47 24.70
N ALA A 641 14.38 -17.44 25.13
CA ALA A 641 14.81 -18.84 25.27
C ALA A 641 15.12 -19.48 23.91
N PHE A 642 14.29 -19.21 22.89
CA PHE A 642 14.54 -19.65 21.51
C PHE A 642 15.82 -19.04 20.94
N ARG A 643 16.02 -17.74 21.13
CA ARG A 643 17.26 -17.06 20.70
C ARG A 643 18.49 -17.67 21.38
N HIS A 644 18.42 -17.91 22.68
CA HIS A 644 19.50 -18.51 23.44
C HIS A 644 19.77 -19.96 22.99
N GLY A 645 18.71 -20.77 22.78
CA GLY A 645 18.84 -22.15 22.29
C GLY A 645 19.48 -22.23 20.91
N MET A 646 19.15 -21.32 19.99
CA MET A 646 19.81 -21.23 18.69
C MET A 646 21.27 -20.80 18.80
N GLN A 647 21.58 -19.81 19.65
CA GLN A 647 22.94 -19.31 19.88
C GLN A 647 23.85 -20.33 20.56
N GLN A 648 23.29 -21.23 21.40
CA GLN A 648 24.05 -22.34 21.96
C GLN A 648 24.51 -23.34 20.89
N LEU A 649 23.73 -23.53 19.83
CA LEU A 649 24.08 -24.40 18.70
C LEU A 649 25.11 -23.73 17.79
N ASP A 650 24.93 -22.43 17.56
CA ASP A 650 25.83 -21.64 16.73
C ASP A 650 25.69 -20.13 17.11
N SER A 651 26.72 -19.59 17.78
CA SER A 651 26.73 -18.18 18.22
C SER A 651 26.73 -17.18 17.07
N ASP A 652 27.18 -17.61 15.90
CA ASP A 652 27.33 -16.78 14.71
C ASP A 652 26.13 -16.95 13.74
N LEU A 653 25.07 -17.68 14.14
CA LEU A 653 23.93 -17.91 13.27
C LEU A 653 22.98 -16.70 13.23
N PRO A 654 22.71 -16.12 12.05
CA PRO A 654 21.71 -15.08 11.89
C PRO A 654 20.31 -15.59 12.20
N ILE A 655 19.64 -14.97 13.15
CA ILE A 655 18.25 -15.29 13.52
C ILE A 655 17.38 -14.07 13.21
N PHE A 656 16.35 -14.29 12.40
CA PHE A 656 15.47 -13.22 11.94
C PHE A 656 14.08 -13.37 12.53
N GLY A 657 13.52 -12.24 12.95
CA GLY A 657 12.10 -12.05 13.22
C GLY A 657 11.47 -13.14 14.08
N PRO A 658 11.86 -13.33 15.37
CA PRO A 658 11.07 -14.14 16.26
C PRO A 658 9.73 -13.45 16.47
N LEU A 659 8.76 -13.79 15.65
CA LEU A 659 7.41 -13.26 15.63
C LEU A 659 6.40 -14.40 15.73
N THR A 660 5.25 -14.13 16.32
CA THR A 660 4.14 -15.08 16.19
C THR A 660 3.63 -15.11 14.77
N LEU A 661 2.99 -16.21 14.37
CA LEU A 661 2.37 -16.28 13.04
C LEU A 661 1.27 -15.20 12.90
N ASP A 662 0.51 -14.93 13.95
CA ASP A 662 -0.48 -13.87 13.98
C ASP A 662 0.15 -12.48 13.72
N GLN A 663 1.30 -12.17 14.34
CA GLN A 663 2.02 -10.92 14.09
C GLN A 663 2.53 -10.79 12.65
N ARG A 664 2.96 -11.90 12.03
CA ARG A 664 3.36 -11.90 10.60
C ARG A 664 2.17 -11.66 9.69
N LEU A 665 1.04 -12.29 9.97
CA LEU A 665 -0.21 -12.08 9.25
C LEU A 665 -0.71 -10.64 9.42
N GLU A 666 -0.68 -10.11 10.64
CA GLU A 666 -1.01 -8.71 10.92
C GLU A 666 -0.12 -7.76 10.11
N ALA A 667 1.20 -7.99 10.09
CA ALA A 667 2.13 -7.19 9.31
C ALA A 667 1.82 -7.25 7.80
N TYR A 668 1.41 -8.40 7.30
CA TYR A 668 1.01 -8.58 5.91
C TYR A 668 -0.31 -7.83 5.59
N TYR A 669 -1.32 -7.97 6.47
CA TYR A 669 -2.62 -7.31 6.28
C TYR A 669 -2.60 -5.81 6.54
N TRP A 670 -1.56 -5.31 7.21
CA TRP A 670 -1.48 -3.92 7.67
C TRP A 670 -1.73 -2.89 6.57
N THR A 671 -1.16 -3.08 5.38
CA THR A 671 -1.35 -2.16 4.25
C THR A 671 -2.81 -2.12 3.79
N SER A 672 -3.44 -3.29 3.63
CA SER A 672 -4.86 -3.38 3.25
C SER A 672 -5.79 -2.78 4.32
N GLY A 673 -5.41 -2.93 5.60
CA GLY A 673 -6.10 -2.29 6.72
C GLY A 673 -5.97 -0.77 6.70
N LEU A 674 -4.78 -0.26 6.42
CA LEU A 674 -4.52 1.18 6.31
C LEU A 674 -5.29 1.81 5.15
N ASP A 675 -5.29 1.16 3.98
CA ASP A 675 -6.07 1.61 2.82
C ASP A 675 -7.56 1.62 3.14
N SER A 676 -8.08 0.56 3.76
CA SER A 676 -9.49 0.47 4.17
C SER A 676 -9.87 1.58 5.16
N ALA A 677 -8.99 1.90 6.12
CA ALA A 677 -9.18 2.98 7.08
C ALA A 677 -9.22 4.36 6.39
N LEU A 678 -8.38 4.60 5.39
CA LEU A 678 -8.42 5.84 4.61
C LEU A 678 -9.73 5.99 3.83
N PHE A 679 -10.18 4.94 3.14
CA PHE A 679 -11.47 4.97 2.44
C PHE A 679 -12.63 5.19 3.41
N PHE A 680 -12.59 4.59 4.60
CA PHE A 680 -13.58 4.84 5.65
C PHE A 680 -13.60 6.31 6.10
N ILE A 681 -12.45 6.93 6.30
CA ILE A 681 -12.33 8.35 6.65
C ILE A 681 -12.93 9.21 5.52
N PHE A 682 -12.64 8.93 4.25
CA PHE A 682 -13.20 9.66 3.12
C PHE A 682 -14.73 9.53 3.07
N ALA A 683 -15.26 8.35 3.33
CA ALA A 683 -16.69 8.11 3.41
C ALA A 683 -17.36 8.88 4.56
N CYS A 684 -16.75 8.91 5.73
CA CYS A 684 -17.23 9.68 6.88
C CYS A 684 -17.24 11.19 6.59
N VAL A 685 -16.16 11.71 5.97
CA VAL A 685 -16.07 13.12 5.57
C VAL A 685 -17.14 13.44 4.52
N ALA A 686 -17.31 12.60 3.51
CA ALA A 686 -18.32 12.78 2.48
C ALA A 686 -19.74 12.76 3.07
N LEU A 687 -20.03 11.82 3.98
CA LEU A 687 -21.31 11.72 4.67
C LEU A 687 -21.62 12.97 5.51
N LEU A 688 -20.63 13.45 6.27
CA LEU A 688 -20.76 14.67 7.04
C LEU A 688 -21.03 15.88 6.15
N LEU A 689 -20.27 16.01 5.06
CA LEU A 689 -20.45 17.09 4.09
C LEU A 689 -21.83 17.02 3.44
N ALA A 690 -22.30 15.84 3.02
CA ALA A 690 -23.62 15.64 2.44
C ALA A 690 -24.74 16.02 3.41
N ALA A 691 -24.63 15.64 4.68
CA ALA A 691 -25.58 16.03 5.71
C ALA A 691 -25.62 17.55 5.93
N VAL A 692 -24.45 18.20 5.97
CA VAL A 692 -24.32 19.67 6.13
C VAL A 692 -24.87 20.40 4.92
N GLY A 693 -24.62 19.92 3.71
CA GLY A 693 -25.13 20.49 2.48
C GLY A 693 -26.66 20.44 2.39
N LEU A 694 -27.21 19.28 2.65
CA LEU A 694 -28.65 19.11 2.66
C LEU A 694 -29.33 19.98 3.74
N TYR A 695 -28.74 19.99 4.95
CA TYR A 695 -29.18 20.89 6.01
C TYR A 695 -29.21 22.36 5.55
N ALA A 696 -28.14 22.83 4.90
CA ALA A 696 -28.02 24.21 4.45
C ALA A 696 -29.10 24.57 3.40
N VAL A 697 -29.34 23.67 2.43
CA VAL A 697 -30.35 23.84 1.39
C VAL A 697 -31.76 23.86 1.97
N VAL A 698 -32.07 22.91 2.85
CA VAL A 698 -33.41 22.80 3.47
C VAL A 698 -33.65 23.98 4.43
N ALA A 699 -32.67 24.34 5.26
CA ALA A 699 -32.77 25.50 6.15
C ALA A 699 -33.00 26.81 5.40
N HIS A 700 -32.32 26.98 4.25
CA HIS A 700 -32.53 28.13 3.38
C HIS A 700 -33.95 28.13 2.75
N SER A 701 -34.41 27.00 2.25
CA SER A 701 -35.77 26.85 1.69
C SER A 701 -36.85 27.20 2.73
N VAL A 702 -36.70 26.71 3.97
CA VAL A 702 -37.60 27.02 5.10
C VAL A 702 -37.60 28.53 5.39
N SER A 703 -36.40 29.16 5.47
CA SER A 703 -36.27 30.60 5.75
C SER A 703 -36.94 31.46 4.68
N GLN A 704 -36.88 31.09 3.41
CA GLN A 704 -37.53 31.80 2.32
C GLN A 704 -39.06 31.69 2.33
N ARG A 705 -39.61 30.64 2.93
CA ARG A 705 -41.06 30.32 2.94
C ARG A 705 -41.70 30.48 4.32
N THR A 706 -41.01 31.15 5.26
CA THR A 706 -41.49 31.30 6.64
C THR A 706 -42.94 31.91 6.65
N ARG A 707 -43.19 32.93 5.79
CA ARG A 707 -44.56 33.52 5.64
C ARG A 707 -45.55 32.53 5.06
N GLU A 708 -45.22 31.79 4.01
CA GLU A 708 -46.06 30.76 3.41
C GLU A 708 -46.42 29.68 4.44
N ILE A 709 -45.44 29.19 5.20
CA ILE A 709 -45.62 28.24 6.28
C ILE A 709 -46.53 28.81 7.38
N GLY A 710 -46.29 30.07 7.78
CA GLY A 710 -47.12 30.76 8.75
C GLY A 710 -48.58 30.91 8.32
N VAL A 711 -48.85 31.31 7.05
CA VAL A 711 -50.20 31.36 6.48
C VAL A 711 -50.86 29.98 6.47
N ARG A 712 -50.20 28.92 6.04
CA ARG A 712 -50.72 27.55 6.06
C ARG A 712 -51.10 27.08 7.47
N MET A 713 -50.24 27.36 8.45
CA MET A 713 -50.50 27.02 9.85
C MET A 713 -51.68 27.84 10.40
N ALA A 714 -51.77 29.12 10.05
CA ALA A 714 -52.94 29.95 10.40
C ALA A 714 -54.24 29.45 9.75
N MET A 715 -54.16 28.81 8.58
CA MET A 715 -55.29 28.21 7.87
C MET A 715 -55.59 26.77 8.34
N GLY A 716 -54.93 26.25 9.39
CA GLY A 716 -55.19 24.97 9.99
C GLY A 716 -54.32 23.80 9.52
N ALA A 717 -53.23 24.03 8.78
CA ALA A 717 -52.29 22.97 8.43
C ALA A 717 -51.65 22.36 9.68
N MET A 718 -51.63 21.04 9.76
CA MET A 718 -51.01 20.33 10.87
C MET A 718 -49.47 20.32 10.78
N PRO A 719 -48.75 20.24 11.90
CA PRO A 719 -47.29 20.16 11.92
C PRO A 719 -46.72 19.06 10.99
N ARG A 720 -47.39 17.93 10.89
CA ARG A 720 -47.01 16.82 10.00
C ARG A 720 -47.01 17.20 8.52
N ASP A 721 -47.94 18.05 8.09
CA ASP A 721 -48.04 18.48 6.70
C ASP A 721 -46.87 19.37 6.28
N ILE A 722 -46.42 20.23 7.20
CA ILE A 722 -45.23 21.07 7.03
C ILE A 722 -43.98 20.22 7.01
N ILE A 723 -43.86 19.24 7.94
CA ILE A 723 -42.73 18.30 7.97
C ILE A 723 -42.67 17.53 6.66
N TYR A 724 -43.78 16.95 6.19
CA TYR A 724 -43.84 16.22 4.93
C TYR A 724 -43.40 17.07 3.72
N LEU A 725 -43.86 18.32 3.66
CA LEU A 725 -43.46 19.26 2.60
C LEU A 725 -41.97 19.46 2.54
N ILE A 726 -41.35 19.66 3.71
CA ILE A 726 -39.90 19.94 3.84
C ILE A 726 -39.10 18.67 3.50
N PHE A 727 -39.53 17.49 4.01
CA PHE A 727 -38.85 16.23 3.69
C PHE A 727 -38.94 15.89 2.21
N LYS A 728 -40.08 16.14 1.55
CA LYS A 728 -40.26 15.93 0.11
C LYS A 728 -39.27 16.78 -0.71
N GLU A 729 -39.00 18.02 -0.32
CA GLU A 729 -38.06 18.90 -1.01
C GLU A 729 -36.61 18.45 -0.85
N GLY A 730 -36.23 17.90 0.30
CA GLY A 730 -34.89 17.41 0.54
C GLY A 730 -34.62 16.00 0.01
N LEU A 731 -35.58 15.07 0.22
CA LEU A 731 -35.40 13.67 -0.11
C LEU A 731 -35.58 13.35 -1.61
N LEU A 732 -36.33 14.14 -2.37
CA LEU A 732 -36.53 13.87 -3.80
C LEU A 732 -35.20 14.01 -4.60
N PRO A 733 -34.43 15.12 -4.48
CA PRO A 733 -33.13 15.21 -5.12
C PRO A 733 -32.15 14.15 -4.62
N SER A 734 -32.18 13.85 -3.31
CA SER A 734 -31.34 12.80 -2.71
C SER A 734 -31.68 11.42 -3.26
N GLY A 735 -32.95 11.12 -3.48
CA GLY A 735 -33.43 9.87 -4.11
C GLY A 735 -32.90 9.70 -5.55
N ILE A 736 -32.95 10.77 -6.35
CA ILE A 736 -32.36 10.78 -7.69
C ILE A 736 -30.86 10.56 -7.61
N GLY A 737 -30.17 11.22 -6.65
CA GLY A 737 -28.77 11.06 -6.39
C GLY A 737 -28.37 9.64 -5.98
N LEU A 738 -29.22 8.96 -5.18
CA LEU A 738 -29.01 7.56 -4.81
C LEU A 738 -29.03 6.63 -6.03
N VAL A 739 -30.00 6.82 -6.94
CA VAL A 739 -30.06 6.03 -8.17
C VAL A 739 -28.85 6.26 -9.07
N ALA A 740 -28.48 7.54 -9.27
CA ALA A 740 -27.31 7.90 -10.06
C ALA A 740 -25.99 7.38 -9.42
N GLY A 741 -25.87 7.49 -8.09
CA GLY A 741 -24.73 6.99 -7.33
C GLY A 741 -24.62 5.48 -7.36
N ALA A 742 -25.74 4.74 -7.28
CA ALA A 742 -25.77 3.29 -7.40
C ALA A 742 -25.27 2.83 -8.79
N ALA A 743 -25.73 3.48 -9.86
CA ALA A 743 -25.25 3.19 -11.22
C ALA A 743 -23.74 3.48 -11.37
N SER A 744 -23.26 4.60 -10.80
CA SER A 744 -21.84 4.99 -10.84
C SER A 744 -20.97 4.04 -10.00
N SER A 745 -21.48 3.54 -8.87
CA SER A 745 -20.77 2.60 -8.00
C SER A 745 -20.46 1.28 -8.70
N LEU A 746 -21.29 0.82 -9.65
CA LEU A 746 -21.01 -0.35 -10.48
C LEU A 746 -19.80 -0.14 -11.39
N GLY A 747 -19.56 1.10 -11.84
CA GLY A 747 -18.35 1.46 -12.59
C GLY A 747 -17.09 1.43 -11.72
N LEU A 748 -17.17 2.03 -10.53
CA LEU A 748 -16.04 2.07 -9.58
C LEU A 748 -15.64 0.66 -9.12
N SER A 749 -16.60 -0.20 -8.84
CA SER A 749 -16.32 -1.56 -8.38
C SER A 749 -15.54 -2.41 -9.41
N ARG A 750 -15.73 -2.14 -10.71
CA ARG A 750 -14.94 -2.78 -11.77
C ARG A 750 -13.47 -2.33 -11.74
N ILE A 751 -13.22 -1.06 -11.44
CA ILE A 751 -11.86 -0.51 -11.32
C ILE A 751 -11.16 -1.10 -10.08
N LEU A 752 -11.88 -1.25 -8.99
CA LEU A 752 -11.37 -1.82 -7.74
C LEU A 752 -11.23 -3.35 -7.76
N LYS A 753 -11.67 -4.05 -8.79
CA LYS A 753 -11.72 -5.52 -8.85
C LYS A 753 -10.38 -6.18 -8.50
N SER A 754 -9.28 -5.62 -8.96
CA SER A 754 -7.93 -6.14 -8.69
C SER A 754 -7.49 -6.01 -7.22
N GLN A 755 -8.16 -5.16 -6.46
CA GLN A 755 -7.86 -4.88 -5.04
C GLN A 755 -8.83 -5.57 -4.08
N LEU A 756 -9.93 -6.12 -4.61
CA LEU A 756 -10.96 -6.76 -3.80
C LEU A 756 -10.66 -8.25 -3.64
N VAL A 757 -10.64 -8.67 -2.38
CA VAL A 757 -10.41 -10.06 -2.00
C VAL A 757 -11.74 -10.71 -1.66
N GLN A 758 -12.16 -11.72 -2.45
CA GLN A 758 -13.41 -12.50 -2.23
C GLN A 758 -14.66 -11.63 -2.07
N VAL A 759 -14.71 -10.47 -2.72
CA VAL A 759 -15.89 -9.59 -2.73
C VAL A 759 -16.39 -9.49 -4.17
N ALA A 760 -17.69 -9.73 -4.36
CA ALA A 760 -18.30 -9.50 -5.65
C ALA A 760 -18.27 -8.01 -6.01
N THR A 761 -17.94 -7.70 -7.26
CA THR A 761 -17.89 -6.31 -7.74
C THR A 761 -19.24 -5.58 -7.60
N ALA A 762 -20.35 -6.29 -7.60
CA ALA A 762 -21.69 -5.76 -7.37
C ALA A 762 -22.28 -6.36 -6.08
N ASP A 763 -21.69 -6.01 -4.92
CA ASP A 763 -22.18 -6.50 -3.64
C ASP A 763 -23.46 -5.77 -3.20
N PRO A 764 -24.64 -6.44 -3.23
CA PRO A 764 -25.90 -5.78 -2.93
C PRO A 764 -26.01 -5.37 -1.45
N VAL A 765 -25.33 -6.07 -0.55
CA VAL A 765 -25.38 -5.76 0.89
C VAL A 765 -24.63 -4.46 1.16
N VAL A 766 -23.43 -4.29 0.60
CA VAL A 766 -22.66 -3.05 0.75
C VAL A 766 -23.44 -1.86 0.18
N LEU A 767 -24.03 -2.01 -1.01
CA LEU A 767 -24.82 -0.95 -1.63
C LEU A 767 -26.07 -0.61 -0.81
N ALA A 768 -26.78 -1.61 -0.28
CA ALA A 768 -27.97 -1.39 0.55
C ALA A 768 -27.62 -0.69 1.86
N VAL A 769 -26.55 -1.11 2.55
CA VAL A 769 -26.08 -0.48 3.80
C VAL A 769 -25.63 0.96 3.55
N ALA A 770 -24.82 1.21 2.51
CA ALA A 770 -24.36 2.55 2.14
C ALA A 770 -25.55 3.47 1.82
N SER A 771 -26.54 2.96 1.06
CA SER A 771 -27.77 3.71 0.76
C SER A 771 -28.60 4.01 2.00
N ALA A 772 -28.77 3.04 2.90
CA ALA A 772 -29.49 3.23 4.15
C ALA A 772 -28.83 4.27 5.07
N VAL A 773 -27.50 4.21 5.22
CA VAL A 773 -26.72 5.19 6.00
C VAL A 773 -26.91 6.60 5.42
N LEU A 774 -26.85 6.74 4.10
CA LEU A 774 -27.00 8.04 3.45
C LEU A 774 -28.44 8.58 3.57
N VAL A 775 -29.47 7.71 3.48
CA VAL A 775 -30.88 8.09 3.71
C VAL A 775 -31.08 8.57 5.15
N VAL A 776 -30.52 7.87 6.13
CA VAL A 776 -30.56 8.30 7.54
C VAL A 776 -29.90 9.65 7.72
N ALA A 777 -28.71 9.87 7.14
CA ALA A 777 -28.03 11.15 7.19
C ALA A 777 -28.84 12.28 6.53
N ALA A 778 -29.49 11.99 5.39
CA ALA A 778 -30.37 12.93 4.71
C ALA A 778 -31.61 13.27 5.58
N MET A 779 -32.21 12.28 6.22
CA MET A 779 -33.33 12.51 7.14
C MET A 779 -32.92 13.38 8.33
N LEU A 780 -31.73 13.12 8.91
CA LEU A 780 -31.19 13.95 10.01
C LEU A 780 -30.90 15.39 9.56
N GLY A 781 -30.36 15.56 8.35
CA GLY A 781 -30.15 16.88 7.74
C GLY A 781 -31.45 17.67 7.54
N CYS A 782 -32.56 17.01 7.20
CA CYS A 782 -33.87 17.64 7.06
C CYS A 782 -34.57 17.89 8.39
N TRP A 783 -34.31 17.06 9.41
CA TRP A 783 -35.07 17.07 10.68
C TRP A 783 -34.92 18.38 11.46
N VAL A 784 -33.73 18.91 11.60
CA VAL A 784 -33.48 20.14 12.39
C VAL A 784 -34.18 21.34 11.78
N PRO A 785 -34.08 21.63 10.44
CA PRO A 785 -34.84 22.71 9.82
C PRO A 785 -36.36 22.49 9.89
N ALA A 786 -36.84 21.27 9.71
CA ALA A 786 -38.25 20.94 9.79
C ALA A 786 -38.82 21.21 11.20
N ARG A 787 -38.12 20.81 12.24
CA ARG A 787 -38.50 21.10 13.63
C ARG A 787 -38.54 22.61 13.94
N ARG A 788 -37.59 23.37 13.36
CA ARG A 788 -37.61 24.85 13.50
C ARG A 788 -38.79 25.48 12.77
N ALA A 789 -39.13 24.98 11.58
CA ALA A 789 -40.25 25.49 10.80
C ALA A 789 -41.61 25.33 11.51
N VAL A 790 -41.81 24.19 12.18
CA VAL A 790 -43.08 23.89 12.93
C VAL A 790 -43.18 24.76 14.19
N ARG A 791 -42.08 25.28 14.74
CA ARG A 791 -42.08 26.14 15.94
C ARG A 791 -42.23 27.63 15.64
N VAL A 792 -42.40 28.00 14.38
CA VAL A 792 -42.60 29.42 14.00
C VAL A 792 -44.02 29.83 14.44
N ASP A 793 -44.08 30.88 15.26
CA ASP A 793 -45.36 31.47 15.67
C ASP A 793 -46.03 32.14 14.44
N PRO A 794 -47.25 31.70 14.06
CA PRO A 794 -47.98 32.28 12.92
C PRO A 794 -48.16 33.78 13.01
N VAL A 795 -48.35 34.33 14.22
CA VAL A 795 -48.60 35.77 14.44
C VAL A 795 -47.30 36.56 14.18
N VAL A 796 -46.15 36.03 14.60
CA VAL A 796 -44.83 36.63 14.34
C VAL A 796 -44.47 36.56 12.85
N ALA A 797 -44.76 35.43 12.20
CA ALA A 797 -44.53 35.23 10.76
C ALA A 797 -45.31 36.19 9.85
N LEU A 798 -46.48 36.65 10.29
CA LEU A 798 -47.34 37.62 9.57
C LEU A 798 -46.96 39.11 9.86
N ARG A 799 -46.25 39.36 10.97
CA ARG A 799 -45.84 40.74 11.38
C ARG A 799 -44.48 41.17 10.85
N HIS A 800 -43.64 40.26 10.33
CA HIS A 800 -42.37 40.61 9.69
C HIS A 800 -42.65 41.19 8.28
N GLU A 801 -42.61 42.52 8.16
CA GLU A 801 -42.46 43.28 6.91
C GLU A 801 -41.06 43.19 6.31
#